data_e4c339839c9fd7db37d1f50438b5ba28
#
_entry.id   e4c339839c9fd7db37d1f50438b5ba28
#
_cell.length_a   1.000
_cell.length_b   1.000
_cell.length_c   1.000
_cell.angle_alpha   90.00
_cell.angle_beta   90.00
_cell.angle_gamma   90.00
#
_symmetry.space_group_name_H-M   'P 1'
#
loop_
_entity.id
_entity.type
_entity.pdbx_description
1 polymer ?
#
loop_
_entity_poly.entity_id
_entity_poly.type
_entity_poly.pdbx_seq_one_letter_code
_entity_poly.pdbx_strand_id
1 'polypeptide(L)'
;MGTQMIKLKIDEIEIEVEKGKTVLEAAQSAGIRIPSLCHDRRLIPFGACRLCVVQQKGKSELLPSCFTPARNGMEITTQSPKIFESRRLQLQLILLNHPMICPRCDKEGECDLQNLIYEYGVEETLYPWEPLTSRPDDRSNLLQRDSDKCILCGRCARICDEVQGVGELSFTRRGIKTAIDTDFHRPLQCEFCGQCMDTCPVGAITSDRFDYAAKSWELKETTTPCPYCGCGCLLTIGSRDGEVKRVFTDPSSGPNDGNLCVKGRFGWDFVDHPERIKTPLLRVNGAFKEASWDEALEFITRQIEEIKGQYGPEAIGAIASTRLTNEEHYLFQKLFREAIGTDKIGYGGGSAYGGLTQSLAKTLGMAASTNSTQEIRKADCILVVGVDPAATHPIIKNEIHLAIRRNRAQLIVLGSYDIGLTRATQISPMFHPAMTLTGKPGTEVSLLNAMIGTILREGIEDKTFIAEKTQGIEELKKKMAASPRSESDWLGILPEAKKTEIENAARVFAQSKKAMILIGSGLWSPLPPKEIAIAASNLALITGHLGKESSGILILLDKCNAQGAVDIGGCGKEGGWGLRHLIENAEEGRLKAVYMAGENPLFTYPDSDPLKKAFQNLSCLIVQDLFMTETAKMAHVILPASAFVEKSGTYTNLERRVQKLNPLRPPRDQSRPDFEIFSSLLRLLECPVSGETPEAIFEEICRQIPHYRGVADGMQWPNNASYLYADGFPNGKAKLIPVGKTLGSPIPEGYPFLLIQRPSLFQSGFLSSKSDALNSVSEKPYVEINLEDARALKIEEEEVIQVSTHGGRSLRMKVKLSSKLASGIIMATYPCPLVDGRGIGSVKVERLKAN
;
A
#
# COMPACT_ATOMS: atom_id res chain seq x y z
N MET A 1 28.81 10.15 12.91
CA MET A 1 30.06 10.26 12.13
C MET A 1 29.74 11.13 10.94
N GLY A 2 30.38 12.29 10.79
CA GLY A 2 30.15 13.19 9.66
C GLY A 2 30.47 12.47 8.33
N THR A 3 29.59 12.60 7.37
CA THR A 3 29.79 12.03 6.03
C THR A 3 31.01 12.66 5.40
N GLN A 4 32.01 11.87 5.04
CA GLN A 4 33.23 12.36 4.41
C GLN A 4 32.90 12.85 2.99
N MET A 5 33.10 14.14 2.71
CA MET A 5 32.85 14.75 1.42
C MET A 5 34.06 14.55 0.48
N ILE A 6 33.79 14.38 -0.79
CA ILE A 6 34.79 14.22 -1.89
C ILE A 6 34.64 15.41 -2.83
N LYS A 7 35.77 16.07 -3.14
CA LYS A 7 35.83 17.16 -4.11
C LYS A 7 36.45 16.67 -5.40
N LEU A 8 35.79 16.91 -6.52
CA LEU A 8 36.27 16.56 -7.86
C LEU A 8 35.83 17.63 -8.86
N LYS A 9 36.41 17.62 -10.06
CA LYS A 9 36.08 18.52 -11.14
C LYS A 9 35.54 17.75 -12.33
N ILE A 10 34.34 18.13 -12.85
CA ILE A 10 33.76 17.54 -14.05
C ILE A 10 33.41 18.67 -15.02
N ASP A 11 33.94 18.60 -16.25
CA ASP A 11 33.78 19.63 -17.31
C ASP A 11 33.97 21.07 -16.76
N GLU A 12 35.06 21.31 -16.06
CA GLU A 12 35.46 22.57 -15.42
C GLU A 12 34.60 22.99 -14.18
N ILE A 13 33.55 22.22 -13.80
CA ILE A 13 32.71 22.49 -12.64
C ILE A 13 33.28 21.74 -11.42
N GLU A 14 33.55 22.47 -10.35
CA GLU A 14 33.91 21.88 -9.05
C GLU A 14 32.65 21.32 -8.36
N ILE A 15 32.72 20.07 -7.95
CA ILE A 15 31.59 19.31 -7.38
C ILE A 15 32.05 18.70 -6.06
N GLU A 16 31.17 18.81 -5.07
CA GLU A 16 31.35 18.15 -3.78
C GLU A 16 30.24 17.10 -3.55
N VAL A 17 30.64 15.85 -3.31
CA VAL A 17 29.72 14.74 -3.11
C VAL A 17 30.14 13.86 -1.94
N GLU A 18 29.22 13.10 -1.40
CA GLU A 18 29.50 12.11 -0.35
C GLU A 18 30.43 11.00 -0.85
N LYS A 19 31.32 10.56 0.02
CA LYS A 19 32.19 9.40 -0.26
C LYS A 19 31.33 8.15 -0.55
N GLY A 20 31.69 7.45 -1.62
CA GLY A 20 30.99 6.25 -2.09
C GLY A 20 30.12 6.49 -3.32
N LYS A 21 29.86 7.74 -3.68
CA LYS A 21 29.18 8.10 -4.92
C LYS A 21 30.06 7.79 -6.14
N THR A 22 29.42 7.46 -7.27
CA THR A 22 30.07 7.27 -8.56
C THR A 22 30.30 8.61 -9.27
N VAL A 23 31.15 8.61 -10.29
CA VAL A 23 31.37 9.79 -11.16
C VAL A 23 30.06 10.18 -11.87
N LEU A 24 29.20 9.20 -12.24
CA LEU A 24 27.91 9.46 -12.85
C LEU A 24 26.96 10.17 -11.85
N GLU A 25 26.87 9.69 -10.62
CA GLU A 25 26.04 10.34 -9.57
C GLU A 25 26.55 11.75 -9.24
N ALA A 26 27.87 11.95 -9.22
CA ALA A 26 28.46 13.27 -9.04
C ALA A 26 28.11 14.22 -10.19
N ALA A 27 28.17 13.75 -11.43
CA ALA A 27 27.79 14.54 -12.61
C ALA A 27 26.29 14.91 -12.55
N GLN A 28 25.44 13.96 -12.23
CA GLN A 28 23.99 14.17 -12.10
C GLN A 28 23.64 15.19 -11.00
N SER A 29 24.33 15.18 -9.85
CA SER A 29 24.11 16.16 -8.78
C SER A 29 24.42 17.59 -9.20
N ALA A 30 25.29 17.77 -10.20
CA ALA A 30 25.64 19.07 -10.79
C ALA A 30 24.87 19.38 -12.09
N GLY A 31 23.86 18.59 -12.45
CA GLY A 31 23.09 18.77 -13.67
C GLY A 31 23.83 18.39 -14.96
N ILE A 32 25.00 17.75 -14.87
CA ILE A 32 25.78 17.30 -16.02
C ILE A 32 25.22 15.98 -16.54
N ARG A 33 24.74 15.98 -17.79
CA ARG A 33 24.20 14.78 -18.42
C ARG A 33 25.29 13.87 -19.00
N ILE A 34 25.36 12.65 -18.51
CA ILE A 34 26.18 11.57 -19.11
C ILE A 34 25.22 10.48 -19.61
N PRO A 35 25.23 10.14 -20.90
CA PRO A 35 24.28 9.18 -21.48
C PRO A 35 24.49 7.77 -20.94
N SER A 36 23.40 7.03 -20.71
CA SER A 36 23.45 5.61 -20.33
C SER A 36 22.11 4.92 -20.63
N LEU A 37 22.15 3.64 -21.03
CA LEU A 37 20.96 2.82 -21.29
C LEU A 37 20.76 1.72 -20.23
N CYS A 38 21.79 1.33 -19.49
CA CYS A 38 21.73 0.25 -18.50
C CYS A 38 21.71 0.74 -17.04
N HIS A 39 21.84 2.04 -16.82
CA HIS A 39 21.81 2.63 -15.47
C HIS A 39 20.38 2.98 -15.05
N ASP A 40 20.04 2.67 -13.81
CA ASP A 40 18.87 3.15 -13.10
C ASP A 40 19.31 3.42 -11.66
N ARG A 41 18.94 4.57 -11.08
CA ARG A 41 19.41 5.00 -9.76
C ARG A 41 19.00 4.05 -8.63
N ARG A 42 17.96 3.24 -8.85
CA ARG A 42 17.46 2.23 -7.90
C ARG A 42 18.29 0.95 -7.90
N LEU A 43 19.15 0.73 -8.93
CA LEU A 43 19.86 -0.51 -9.18
C LEU A 43 21.36 -0.37 -8.89
N ILE A 44 21.99 -1.47 -8.52
CA ILE A 44 23.46 -1.53 -8.42
C ILE A 44 24.05 -1.33 -9.82
N PRO A 45 25.11 -0.53 -9.99
CA PRO A 45 25.73 -0.32 -11.31
C PRO A 45 26.12 -1.63 -12.01
N PHE A 46 25.79 -1.75 -13.31
CA PHE A 46 26.00 -2.98 -14.10
C PHE A 46 27.06 -2.83 -15.22
N GLY A 47 27.10 -1.65 -15.86
CA GLY A 47 28.14 -1.31 -16.85
C GLY A 47 28.01 -2.01 -18.20
N ALA A 48 26.80 -2.45 -18.62
CA ALA A 48 26.59 -3.20 -19.85
C ALA A 48 26.70 -2.35 -21.12
N CYS A 49 26.03 -1.20 -21.19
CA CYS A 49 25.88 -0.42 -22.42
C CYS A 49 27.11 0.39 -22.83
N ARG A 50 28.04 0.64 -21.92
CA ARG A 50 29.28 1.40 -22.14
C ARG A 50 29.12 2.82 -22.71
N LEU A 51 27.95 3.39 -22.70
CA LEU A 51 27.67 4.76 -23.16
C LEU A 51 28.12 5.82 -22.14
N CYS A 52 28.17 5.47 -20.85
CA CYS A 52 28.55 6.39 -19.78
C CYS A 52 30.06 6.63 -19.65
N VAL A 53 30.85 6.37 -20.73
CA VAL A 53 32.28 6.58 -20.71
C VAL A 53 32.65 8.05 -20.59
N VAL A 54 33.70 8.32 -19.78
CA VAL A 54 34.29 9.62 -19.52
C VAL A 54 35.81 9.51 -19.56
N GLN A 55 36.51 10.64 -19.66
CA GLN A 55 37.96 10.67 -19.66
C GLN A 55 38.49 11.36 -18.41
N GLN A 56 39.42 10.71 -17.71
CA GLN A 56 40.12 11.33 -16.58
C GLN A 56 41.40 12.00 -17.10
N LYS A 57 41.65 13.24 -16.70
CA LYS A 57 42.87 13.97 -17.03
C LYS A 57 44.11 13.17 -16.65
N GLY A 58 45.06 13.09 -17.58
CA GLY A 58 46.28 12.31 -17.41
C GLY A 58 46.15 10.80 -17.67
N LYS A 59 44.96 10.30 -18.05
CA LYS A 59 44.77 8.92 -18.47
C LYS A 59 44.35 8.83 -19.93
N SER A 60 44.90 7.84 -20.63
CA SER A 60 44.53 7.58 -22.03
C SER A 60 43.23 6.75 -22.16
N GLU A 61 42.85 5.99 -21.14
CA GLU A 61 41.70 5.09 -21.15
C GLU A 61 40.41 5.82 -20.81
N LEU A 62 39.31 5.40 -21.43
CA LEU A 62 37.97 5.84 -21.05
C LEU A 62 37.45 5.02 -19.87
N LEU A 63 36.86 5.69 -18.89
CA LEU A 63 36.30 5.10 -17.68
C LEU A 63 34.78 5.08 -17.76
N PRO A 64 34.11 3.99 -17.37
CA PRO A 64 32.65 3.95 -17.24
C PRO A 64 32.22 4.66 -15.95
N SER A 65 31.61 5.84 -16.09
CA SER A 65 31.25 6.70 -14.95
C SER A 65 30.23 6.08 -13.99
N CYS A 66 29.35 5.19 -14.49
CA CYS A 66 28.27 4.61 -13.69
C CYS A 66 28.74 3.70 -12.54
N PHE A 67 29.96 3.14 -12.60
CA PHE A 67 30.52 2.37 -11.50
C PHE A 67 31.96 2.74 -11.10
N THR A 68 32.50 3.81 -11.68
CA THR A 68 33.77 4.38 -11.23
C THR A 68 33.52 5.24 -9.99
N PRO A 69 34.10 4.90 -8.82
CA PRO A 69 33.89 5.70 -7.61
C PRO A 69 34.54 7.10 -7.78
N ALA A 70 33.83 8.14 -7.37
CA ALA A 70 34.38 9.48 -7.27
C ALA A 70 35.48 9.52 -6.21
N ARG A 71 36.60 10.20 -6.52
CA ARG A 71 37.76 10.36 -5.64
C ARG A 71 38.18 11.81 -5.58
N ASN A 72 38.75 12.20 -4.44
CA ASN A 72 39.22 13.56 -4.24
C ASN A 72 40.28 13.95 -5.28
N GLY A 73 40.14 15.13 -5.86
CA GLY A 73 41.07 15.67 -6.87
C GLY A 73 40.95 15.05 -8.28
N MET A 74 39.91 14.24 -8.55
CA MET A 74 39.68 13.77 -9.92
C MET A 74 39.25 14.94 -10.81
N GLU A 75 39.90 15.03 -12.01
CA GLU A 75 39.46 15.91 -13.10
C GLU A 75 38.91 15.04 -14.25
N ILE A 76 37.63 15.21 -14.55
CA ILE A 76 36.86 14.39 -15.50
C ILE A 76 36.37 15.27 -16.65
N THR A 77 36.50 14.77 -17.87
CA THR A 77 35.88 15.35 -19.08
C THR A 77 34.82 14.41 -19.58
N THR A 78 33.61 14.91 -19.81
CA THR A 78 32.45 14.12 -20.29
C THR A 78 32.29 14.23 -21.81
N GLN A 79 32.96 15.17 -22.47
CA GLN A 79 32.88 15.44 -23.91
C GLN A 79 34.28 15.57 -24.50
N SER A 80 34.61 14.75 -25.46
CA SER A 80 35.79 14.83 -26.29
C SER A 80 35.56 14.05 -27.60
N PRO A 81 36.34 14.30 -28.68
CA PRO A 81 36.21 13.51 -29.91
C PRO A 81 36.28 12.00 -29.65
N LYS A 82 37.20 11.58 -28.78
CA LYS A 82 37.39 10.18 -28.40
C LYS A 82 36.18 9.59 -27.69
N ILE A 83 35.55 10.35 -26.78
CA ILE A 83 34.33 9.96 -26.08
C ILE A 83 33.18 9.85 -27.09
N PHE A 84 33.04 10.84 -27.97
CA PHE A 84 31.96 10.87 -28.98
C PHE A 84 32.05 9.64 -29.89
N GLU A 85 33.23 9.34 -30.46
CA GLU A 85 33.45 8.19 -31.32
C GLU A 85 33.18 6.85 -30.58
N SER A 86 33.62 6.75 -29.33
CA SER A 86 33.36 5.55 -28.52
C SER A 86 31.86 5.34 -28.29
N ARG A 87 31.09 6.37 -27.98
CA ARG A 87 29.62 6.28 -27.80
C ARG A 87 28.93 5.96 -29.12
N ARG A 88 29.34 6.57 -30.22
CA ARG A 88 28.80 6.30 -31.54
C ARG A 88 29.01 4.82 -31.94
N LEU A 89 30.21 4.28 -31.74
CA LEU A 89 30.48 2.86 -31.98
C LEU A 89 29.61 1.95 -31.11
N GLN A 90 29.44 2.25 -29.83
CA GLN A 90 28.59 1.46 -28.96
C GLN A 90 27.10 1.45 -29.42
N LEU A 91 26.59 2.60 -29.88
CA LEU A 91 25.24 2.69 -30.44
C LEU A 91 25.12 1.86 -31.72
N GLN A 92 26.10 1.90 -32.63
CA GLN A 92 26.12 1.06 -33.81
C GLN A 92 26.10 -0.44 -33.49
N LEU A 93 26.90 -0.86 -32.48
CA LEU A 93 26.87 -2.25 -32.00
C LEU A 93 25.52 -2.66 -31.39
N ILE A 94 24.83 -1.76 -30.68
CA ILE A 94 23.49 -2.03 -30.15
C ILE A 94 22.49 -2.19 -31.30
N LEU A 95 22.60 -1.39 -32.34
CA LEU A 95 21.70 -1.43 -33.52
C LEU A 95 21.87 -2.68 -34.39
N LEU A 96 22.92 -3.46 -34.25
CA LEU A 96 23.06 -4.72 -35.01
C LEU A 96 21.86 -5.66 -34.80
N ASN A 97 21.31 -5.71 -33.60
CA ASN A 97 20.17 -6.58 -33.26
C ASN A 97 18.86 -5.81 -32.93
N HIS A 98 18.87 -4.48 -33.00
CA HIS A 98 17.68 -3.66 -32.70
C HIS A 98 17.01 -3.17 -33.98
N PRO A 99 15.74 -3.53 -34.28
CA PRO A 99 15.09 -3.14 -35.52
C PRO A 99 14.78 -1.64 -35.54
N MET A 100 15.12 -0.97 -36.63
CA MET A 100 14.84 0.47 -36.83
C MET A 100 13.40 0.71 -37.30
N ILE A 101 12.42 0.29 -36.51
CA ILE A 101 10.97 0.42 -36.78
C ILE A 101 10.32 1.49 -35.90
N CYS A 102 11.05 2.54 -35.51
CA CYS A 102 10.61 3.56 -34.55
C CYS A 102 9.20 4.10 -34.79
N PRO A 103 8.76 4.47 -36.03
CA PRO A 103 7.42 4.96 -36.27
C PRO A 103 6.27 3.98 -35.93
N ARG A 104 6.61 2.67 -35.81
CA ARG A 104 5.65 1.60 -35.46
C ARG A 104 5.86 1.09 -34.03
N CYS A 105 6.65 1.78 -33.22
CA CYS A 105 6.98 1.36 -31.86
C CYS A 105 6.17 2.17 -30.84
N ASP A 106 5.61 1.54 -29.82
CA ASP A 106 4.89 2.21 -28.73
C ASP A 106 5.79 3.17 -27.95
N LYS A 107 7.10 2.95 -27.98
CA LYS A 107 8.09 3.76 -27.28
C LYS A 107 8.58 4.99 -28.09
N GLU A 108 8.02 5.23 -29.27
CA GLU A 108 8.41 6.37 -30.11
C GLU A 108 8.24 7.70 -29.37
N GLY A 109 9.25 8.58 -29.46
CA GLY A 109 9.29 9.89 -28.81
C GLY A 109 9.74 9.88 -27.36
N GLU A 110 9.80 8.73 -26.71
CA GLU A 110 10.28 8.57 -25.32
C GLU A 110 11.33 7.44 -25.19
N CYS A 111 11.87 6.97 -26.29
CA CYS A 111 12.87 5.91 -26.33
C CYS A 111 14.27 6.48 -26.13
N ASP A 112 14.95 6.09 -25.03
CA ASP A 112 16.31 6.54 -24.72
C ASP A 112 17.29 6.21 -25.85
N LEU A 113 17.15 5.02 -26.50
CA LEU A 113 17.99 4.62 -27.62
C LEU A 113 17.74 5.50 -28.84
N GLN A 114 16.50 5.75 -29.20
CA GLN A 114 16.15 6.62 -30.32
C GLN A 114 16.75 8.03 -30.16
N ASN A 115 16.60 8.62 -28.97
CA ASN A 115 17.15 9.93 -28.68
C ASN A 115 18.68 9.97 -28.84
N LEU A 116 19.38 8.94 -28.35
CA LEU A 116 20.83 8.85 -28.48
C LEU A 116 21.29 8.60 -29.91
N ILE A 117 20.56 7.83 -30.70
CA ILE A 117 20.86 7.64 -32.12
C ILE A 117 20.85 9.00 -32.86
N TYR A 118 19.83 9.80 -32.64
CA TYR A 118 19.76 11.15 -33.22
C TYR A 118 20.89 12.08 -32.70
N GLU A 119 21.14 12.07 -31.39
CA GLU A 119 22.17 12.90 -30.75
C GLU A 119 23.56 12.61 -31.29
N TYR A 120 23.91 11.34 -31.57
CA TYR A 120 25.23 10.92 -32.08
C TYR A 120 25.30 10.71 -33.59
N GLY A 121 24.25 11.05 -34.34
CA GLY A 121 24.22 10.94 -35.81
C GLY A 121 24.48 9.52 -36.30
N VAL A 122 23.85 8.51 -35.70
CA VAL A 122 24.02 7.11 -36.12
C VAL A 122 22.92 6.77 -37.12
N GLU A 123 23.23 6.75 -38.39
CA GLU A 123 22.28 6.46 -39.48
C GLU A 123 22.32 5.00 -39.92
N GLU A 124 23.52 4.38 -39.90
CA GLU A 124 23.73 3.01 -40.38
C GLU A 124 24.65 2.21 -39.43
N THR A 125 24.53 0.89 -39.47
CA THR A 125 25.48 -0.02 -38.83
C THR A 125 26.69 -0.24 -39.70
N LEU A 126 27.93 -0.18 -39.10
CA LEU A 126 29.18 -0.38 -39.83
C LEU A 126 29.43 -1.81 -40.33
N TYR A 127 28.65 -2.77 -39.81
CA TYR A 127 28.89 -4.19 -40.04
C TYR A 127 27.68 -4.82 -40.70
N PRO A 128 27.86 -5.62 -41.77
CA PRO A 128 26.76 -6.42 -42.28
C PRO A 128 26.40 -7.51 -41.27
N TRP A 129 25.18 -7.47 -40.78
CA TRP A 129 24.70 -8.41 -39.78
C TRP A 129 23.24 -8.73 -40.07
N GLU A 130 22.88 -10.01 -40.07
CA GLU A 130 21.46 -10.44 -40.08
C GLU A 130 20.99 -10.51 -38.63
N PRO A 131 19.97 -9.68 -38.23
CA PRO A 131 19.41 -9.74 -36.89
C PRO A 131 18.93 -11.15 -36.56
N LEU A 132 19.22 -11.59 -35.35
CA LEU A 132 18.65 -12.82 -34.84
C LEU A 132 17.13 -12.59 -34.65
N THR A 133 16.32 -13.18 -35.53
CA THR A 133 14.88 -13.19 -35.32
C THR A 133 14.58 -14.00 -34.06
N SER A 134 14.05 -13.38 -33.07
CA SER A 134 13.63 -14.06 -31.86
C SER A 134 12.23 -14.66 -32.07
N ARG A 135 11.85 -15.51 -31.15
CA ARG A 135 10.50 -16.07 -31.15
C ARG A 135 9.49 -14.97 -30.84
N PRO A 136 8.25 -15.06 -31.37
CA PRO A 136 7.17 -14.22 -30.96
C PRO A 136 7.03 -14.29 -29.45
N ASP A 137 6.74 -13.18 -28.84
CA ASP A 137 6.64 -13.00 -27.42
C ASP A 137 5.45 -13.75 -26.81
N ASP A 138 5.63 -14.35 -25.64
CA ASP A 138 4.53 -14.83 -24.84
C ASP A 138 3.78 -13.61 -24.26
N ARG A 139 2.59 -13.39 -24.76
CA ARG A 139 1.70 -12.37 -24.27
C ARG A 139 1.13 -12.78 -22.92
N SER A 140 1.50 -12.04 -21.89
CA SER A 140 0.89 -12.13 -20.56
C SER A 140 -0.20 -11.06 -20.43
N ASN A 141 -1.18 -11.28 -19.58
CA ASN A 141 -2.42 -10.51 -19.52
C ASN A 141 -2.29 -8.97 -19.41
N LEU A 142 -1.16 -8.43 -18.95
CA LEU A 142 -0.95 -6.97 -18.79
C LEU A 142 0.35 -6.48 -19.41
N LEU A 143 1.26 -7.40 -19.74
CA LEU A 143 2.60 -7.07 -20.21
C LEU A 143 2.92 -7.86 -21.47
N GLN A 144 3.52 -7.17 -22.43
CA GLN A 144 4.02 -7.75 -23.68
C GLN A 144 5.52 -7.61 -23.72
N ARG A 145 6.24 -8.65 -24.18
CA ARG A 145 7.69 -8.63 -24.38
C ARG A 145 7.99 -8.81 -25.84
N ASP A 146 8.85 -8.00 -26.40
CA ASP A 146 9.37 -8.10 -27.76
C ASP A 146 10.89 -8.22 -27.68
N SER A 147 11.37 -9.46 -27.74
CA SER A 147 12.80 -9.76 -27.60
C SER A 147 13.64 -9.20 -28.75
N ASP A 148 13.06 -8.94 -29.94
CA ASP A 148 13.78 -8.34 -31.06
C ASP A 148 14.18 -6.89 -30.79
N LYS A 149 13.37 -6.17 -29.97
CA LYS A 149 13.69 -4.81 -29.53
C LYS A 149 14.63 -4.76 -28.31
N CYS A 150 14.96 -5.92 -27.70
CA CYS A 150 15.74 -5.96 -26.49
C CYS A 150 17.23 -5.70 -26.73
N ILE A 151 17.78 -4.70 -26.03
CA ILE A 151 19.22 -4.32 -26.09
C ILE A 151 20.07 -4.96 -24.98
N LEU A 152 19.52 -5.94 -24.26
CA LEU A 152 20.18 -6.69 -23.18
C LEU A 152 20.80 -5.79 -22.07
N CYS A 153 20.20 -4.63 -21.83
CA CYS A 153 20.68 -3.70 -20.78
C CYS A 153 20.48 -4.23 -19.35
N GLY A 154 19.63 -5.24 -19.14
CA GLY A 154 19.38 -5.92 -17.88
C GLY A 154 18.58 -5.12 -16.85
N ARG A 155 18.11 -3.91 -17.14
CA ARG A 155 17.34 -3.09 -16.17
C ARG A 155 16.10 -3.84 -15.68
N CYS A 156 15.31 -4.45 -16.58
CA CYS A 156 14.07 -5.15 -16.26
C CYS A 156 14.28 -6.37 -15.34
N ALA A 157 15.23 -7.23 -15.64
CA ALA A 157 15.57 -8.39 -14.80
C ALA A 157 16.04 -7.94 -13.41
N ARG A 158 16.87 -6.92 -13.38
CA ARG A 158 17.47 -6.42 -12.14
C ARG A 158 16.48 -5.65 -11.26
N ILE A 159 15.59 -4.83 -11.82
CA ILE A 159 14.54 -4.16 -11.03
C ILE A 159 13.58 -5.17 -10.42
N CYS A 160 13.28 -6.25 -11.19
CA CYS A 160 12.43 -7.34 -10.74
C CYS A 160 13.05 -8.10 -9.54
N ASP A 161 14.37 -8.32 -9.57
CA ASP A 161 15.10 -8.99 -8.50
C ASP A 161 15.52 -8.02 -7.37
N GLU A 162 16.25 -6.93 -7.70
CA GLU A 162 16.90 -6.08 -6.70
C GLU A 162 15.92 -5.20 -5.91
N VAL A 163 14.80 -4.77 -6.51
CA VAL A 163 13.84 -3.85 -5.90
C VAL A 163 12.52 -4.53 -5.57
N GLN A 164 11.92 -5.24 -6.55
CA GLN A 164 10.64 -5.91 -6.32
C GLN A 164 10.78 -7.22 -5.55
N GLY A 165 11.94 -7.88 -5.59
CA GLY A 165 12.17 -9.15 -4.90
C GLY A 165 11.38 -10.33 -5.46
N VAL A 166 10.97 -10.25 -6.73
CA VAL A 166 10.21 -11.31 -7.41
C VAL A 166 11.11 -12.22 -8.25
N GLY A 167 12.05 -11.64 -9.02
CA GLY A 167 13.01 -12.39 -9.82
C GLY A 167 12.40 -13.17 -10.99
N GLU A 168 11.25 -12.76 -11.51
CA GLU A 168 10.56 -13.46 -12.60
C GLU A 168 11.30 -13.41 -13.93
N LEU A 169 12.01 -12.31 -14.20
CA LEU A 169 12.81 -12.12 -15.42
C LEU A 169 14.28 -12.34 -15.11
N SER A 170 14.95 -13.09 -15.98
CA SER A 170 16.38 -13.38 -15.86
C SER A 170 17.09 -13.37 -17.22
N PHE A 171 18.45 -13.32 -17.20
CA PHE A 171 19.23 -13.61 -18.39
C PHE A 171 19.22 -15.10 -18.65
N THR A 172 18.65 -15.51 -19.77
CA THR A 172 18.59 -16.91 -20.20
C THR A 172 19.51 -17.12 -21.39
N ARG A 173 19.91 -18.40 -21.61
CA ARG A 173 20.82 -18.79 -22.69
C ARG A 173 22.21 -18.14 -22.55
N ARG A 174 23.09 -18.29 -23.56
CA ARG A 174 24.47 -17.78 -23.52
C ARG A 174 24.93 -17.27 -24.90
N GLY A 175 25.94 -16.38 -24.89
CA GLY A 175 26.54 -15.83 -26.09
C GLY A 175 25.55 -15.01 -26.90
N ILE A 176 25.59 -15.12 -28.22
CA ILE A 176 24.70 -14.36 -29.12
C ILE A 176 23.19 -14.70 -28.96
N LYS A 177 22.89 -15.83 -28.33
CA LYS A 177 21.52 -16.27 -28.04
C LYS A 177 20.99 -15.79 -26.69
N THR A 178 21.75 -15.00 -25.96
CA THR A 178 21.31 -14.45 -24.66
C THR A 178 20.00 -13.66 -24.85
N ALA A 179 19.04 -13.88 -23.98
CA ALA A 179 17.75 -13.19 -23.96
C ALA A 179 17.34 -12.87 -22.52
N ILE A 180 16.47 -11.90 -22.34
CA ILE A 180 15.75 -11.69 -21.08
C ILE A 180 14.44 -12.46 -21.17
N ASP A 181 14.26 -13.43 -20.29
CA ASP A 181 13.10 -14.35 -20.34
C ASP A 181 12.71 -14.83 -18.95
N THR A 182 11.60 -15.54 -18.88
CA THR A 182 11.19 -16.35 -17.73
C THR A 182 11.86 -17.71 -17.76
N ASP A 183 11.89 -18.41 -16.65
CA ASP A 183 12.37 -19.78 -16.58
C ASP A 183 11.51 -20.67 -17.49
N PHE A 184 12.19 -21.48 -18.31
CA PHE A 184 11.56 -22.41 -19.29
C PHE A 184 10.63 -21.72 -20.30
N HIS A 185 10.79 -20.41 -20.52
CA HIS A 185 9.98 -19.63 -21.48
C HIS A 185 8.46 -19.74 -21.23
N ARG A 186 8.07 -19.74 -19.95
CA ARG A 186 6.67 -19.76 -19.52
C ARG A 186 6.06 -18.35 -19.50
N PRO A 187 4.73 -18.20 -19.56
CA PRO A 187 4.06 -16.93 -19.32
C PRO A 187 4.44 -16.34 -17.96
N LEU A 188 4.40 -15.01 -17.82
CA LEU A 188 4.70 -14.32 -16.57
C LEU A 188 3.76 -14.78 -15.45
N GLN A 189 4.34 -15.21 -14.34
CA GLN A 189 3.66 -15.55 -13.10
C GLN A 189 4.20 -14.67 -11.97
N CYS A 190 3.92 -13.38 -12.04
CA CYS A 190 4.52 -12.37 -11.19
C CYS A 190 3.47 -11.47 -10.51
N GLU A 191 3.93 -10.42 -9.85
CA GLU A 191 3.08 -9.41 -9.21
C GLU A 191 2.47 -8.40 -10.21
N PHE A 192 2.78 -8.47 -11.48
CA PHE A 192 2.36 -7.54 -12.54
C PHE A 192 2.53 -6.05 -12.16
N CYS A 193 3.58 -5.71 -11.45
CA CYS A 193 3.84 -4.33 -11.00
C CYS A 193 4.23 -3.37 -12.14
N GLY A 194 4.60 -3.88 -13.33
CA GLY A 194 4.99 -3.10 -14.50
C GLY A 194 6.32 -2.37 -14.40
N GLN A 195 7.14 -2.61 -13.36
CA GLN A 195 8.45 -1.93 -13.22
C GLN A 195 9.45 -2.31 -14.29
N CYS A 196 9.38 -3.54 -14.82
CA CYS A 196 10.18 -3.98 -15.95
C CYS A 196 9.86 -3.19 -17.24
N MET A 197 8.60 -2.84 -17.45
CA MET A 197 8.13 -1.98 -18.53
C MET A 197 8.60 -0.53 -18.34
N ASP A 198 8.38 0.01 -17.15
CA ASP A 198 8.67 1.41 -16.80
C ASP A 198 10.17 1.74 -16.90
N THR A 199 11.02 0.81 -16.44
CA THR A 199 12.48 0.98 -16.50
C THR A 199 13.08 0.62 -17.88
N CYS A 200 12.34 0.01 -18.79
CA CYS A 200 12.88 -0.40 -20.09
C CYS A 200 13.24 0.84 -20.94
N PRO A 201 14.50 1.01 -21.39
CA PRO A 201 14.91 2.20 -22.14
C PRO A 201 14.47 2.18 -23.61
N VAL A 202 13.88 1.06 -24.05
CA VAL A 202 13.38 0.82 -25.42
C VAL A 202 12.00 0.20 -25.38
N GLY A 203 11.38 -0.06 -26.53
CA GLY A 203 10.05 -0.70 -26.63
C GLY A 203 10.06 -2.23 -26.55
N ALA A 204 10.97 -2.83 -25.77
CA ALA A 204 11.07 -4.29 -25.62
C ALA A 204 10.09 -4.87 -24.56
N ILE A 205 9.58 -4.07 -23.65
CA ILE A 205 8.52 -4.43 -22.72
C ILE A 205 7.49 -3.31 -22.72
N THR A 206 6.25 -3.65 -23.07
CA THR A 206 5.11 -2.72 -23.18
C THR A 206 3.89 -3.30 -22.47
N SER A 207 2.75 -2.64 -22.55
CA SER A 207 1.48 -3.11 -21.97
C SER A 207 0.44 -3.29 -23.07
N ASP A 208 -0.36 -4.34 -22.95
CA ASP A 208 -1.54 -4.56 -23.80
C ASP A 208 -2.65 -3.52 -23.54
N ARG A 209 -2.57 -2.79 -22.41
CA ARG A 209 -3.53 -1.75 -22.04
C ARG A 209 -3.23 -0.40 -22.70
N PHE A 210 -2.04 -0.22 -23.20
CA PHE A 210 -1.65 1.00 -23.90
C PHE A 210 -1.59 0.83 -25.41
N ASP A 211 -1.24 -0.36 -25.89
CA ASP A 211 -1.04 -0.88 -27.26
C ASP A 211 -1.45 0.12 -28.38
N TYR A 212 -0.51 0.97 -28.78
CA TYR A 212 -0.68 2.04 -29.80
C TYR A 212 -1.83 3.02 -29.56
N ALA A 213 -2.34 3.15 -28.33
CA ALA A 213 -3.48 4.01 -28.00
C ALA A 213 -3.20 5.51 -28.21
N ALA A 214 -1.95 5.93 -28.02
CA ALA A 214 -1.50 7.30 -28.26
C ALA A 214 0.02 7.36 -28.37
N LYS A 215 0.55 8.41 -29.01
CA LYS A 215 1.99 8.71 -28.96
C LYS A 215 2.33 9.50 -27.68
N SER A 216 3.57 9.43 -27.23
CA SER A 216 3.99 10.11 -26.00
C SER A 216 3.72 11.62 -26.00
N TRP A 217 3.90 12.28 -27.11
CA TRP A 217 3.65 13.73 -27.28
C TRP A 217 2.17 14.11 -27.39
N GLU A 218 1.25 13.15 -27.57
CA GLU A 218 -0.20 13.37 -27.57
C GLU A 218 -0.79 13.30 -26.17
N LEU A 219 0.00 12.84 -25.19
CA LEU A 219 -0.46 12.65 -23.82
C LEU A 219 -0.30 13.93 -22.99
N LYS A 220 -1.37 14.32 -22.32
CA LYS A 220 -1.32 15.27 -21.21
C LYS A 220 -1.00 14.51 -19.93
N GLU A 221 0.08 14.88 -19.26
CA GLU A 221 0.51 14.25 -18.03
C GLU A 221 -0.05 14.97 -16.80
N THR A 222 -0.60 14.22 -15.85
CA THR A 222 -1.09 14.73 -14.58
C THR A 222 -0.57 13.86 -13.44
N THR A 223 0.15 14.46 -12.49
CA THR A 223 0.64 13.76 -11.31
C THR A 223 -0.38 13.89 -10.18
N THR A 224 -0.78 12.75 -9.58
CA THR A 224 -1.78 12.69 -8.52
C THR A 224 -1.52 11.49 -7.60
N PRO A 225 -1.91 11.50 -6.31
CA PRO A 225 -1.76 10.35 -5.43
C PRO A 225 -2.69 9.19 -5.79
N CYS A 226 -2.20 7.98 -5.55
CA CYS A 226 -2.92 6.73 -5.80
C CYS A 226 -4.13 6.56 -4.86
N PRO A 227 -5.32 6.17 -5.35
CA PRO A 227 -6.54 6.06 -4.54
C PRO A 227 -6.68 4.74 -3.78
N TYR A 228 -5.67 3.85 -3.78
CA TYR A 228 -5.82 2.51 -3.23
C TYR A 228 -5.46 2.42 -1.74
N CYS A 229 -4.19 2.29 -1.39
CA CYS A 229 -3.75 2.09 -0.01
C CYS A 229 -3.03 3.32 0.56
N GLY A 230 -2.75 3.30 1.86
CA GLY A 230 -2.12 4.40 2.59
C GLY A 230 -0.67 4.73 2.22
N CYS A 231 -0.03 4.01 1.30
CA CYS A 231 1.34 4.32 0.89
C CYS A 231 1.50 5.72 0.26
N GLY A 232 0.44 6.26 -0.37
CA GLY A 232 0.49 7.59 -0.99
C GLY A 232 1.39 7.66 -2.23
N CYS A 233 1.46 6.57 -3.03
CA CYS A 233 2.25 6.56 -4.26
C CYS A 233 1.81 7.65 -5.21
N LEU A 234 2.74 8.41 -5.78
CA LEU A 234 2.45 9.35 -6.86
C LEU A 234 2.37 8.61 -8.19
N LEU A 235 1.26 8.81 -8.89
CA LEU A 235 0.99 8.34 -10.24
C LEU A 235 1.18 9.50 -11.20
N THR A 236 1.83 9.27 -12.33
CA THR A 236 1.78 10.18 -13.47
C THR A 236 0.84 9.55 -14.50
N ILE A 237 -0.31 10.18 -14.69
CA ILE A 237 -1.36 9.69 -15.58
C ILE A 237 -1.21 10.38 -16.92
N GLY A 238 -0.94 9.62 -17.98
CA GLY A 238 -0.99 10.08 -19.36
C GLY A 238 -2.40 9.94 -19.92
N SER A 239 -2.98 11.05 -20.33
CA SER A 239 -4.33 11.10 -20.89
C SER A 239 -4.38 11.75 -22.26
N ARG A 240 -5.35 11.33 -23.07
CA ARG A 240 -5.70 11.95 -24.34
C ARG A 240 -7.22 12.16 -24.40
N ASP A 241 -7.66 13.36 -24.72
CA ASP A 241 -9.08 13.75 -24.77
C ASP A 241 -9.84 13.49 -23.46
N GLY A 242 -9.15 13.61 -22.32
CA GLY A 242 -9.70 13.35 -20.99
C GLY A 242 -9.81 11.86 -20.60
N GLU A 243 -9.45 10.93 -21.48
CA GLU A 243 -9.40 9.49 -21.17
C GLU A 243 -8.01 9.08 -20.70
N VAL A 244 -7.96 8.26 -19.67
CA VAL A 244 -6.72 7.67 -19.16
C VAL A 244 -6.19 6.66 -20.19
N LYS A 245 -4.96 6.84 -20.64
CA LYS A 245 -4.32 5.90 -21.58
C LYS A 245 -3.26 5.04 -20.93
N ARG A 246 -2.46 5.61 -20.02
CA ARG A 246 -1.45 4.87 -19.26
C ARG A 246 -1.14 5.52 -17.93
N VAL A 247 -0.53 4.75 -17.03
CA VAL A 247 0.02 5.24 -15.78
C VAL A 247 1.48 4.84 -15.67
N PHE A 248 2.32 5.82 -15.37
CA PHE A 248 3.74 5.66 -15.08
C PHE A 248 4.12 6.47 -13.84
N THR A 249 5.38 6.58 -13.51
CA THR A 249 5.82 7.33 -12.33
C THR A 249 7.22 7.90 -12.57
N ASP A 250 7.44 9.09 -12.05
CA ASP A 250 8.77 9.68 -12.03
C ASP A 250 9.65 8.95 -10.99
N PRO A 251 10.81 8.38 -11.39
CA PRO A 251 11.71 7.73 -10.46
C PRO A 251 12.19 8.62 -9.31
N SER A 252 12.16 9.94 -9.45
CA SER A 252 12.63 10.90 -8.45
C SER A 252 11.55 11.43 -7.51
N SER A 253 10.27 11.06 -7.72
CA SER A 253 9.14 11.66 -7.00
C SER A 253 8.41 10.72 -6.05
N GLY A 254 7.84 11.30 -5.00
CA GLY A 254 6.91 10.69 -4.07
C GLY A 254 7.52 9.66 -3.10
N PRO A 255 6.69 9.19 -2.16
CA PRO A 255 7.12 8.20 -1.17
C PRO A 255 7.40 6.82 -1.77
N ASN A 256 6.95 6.56 -2.98
CA ASN A 256 7.12 5.30 -3.71
C ASN A 256 8.44 5.20 -4.50
N ASP A 257 9.28 6.25 -4.51
CA ASP A 257 10.61 6.26 -5.15
C ASP A 257 10.58 5.70 -6.59
N GLY A 258 9.56 6.12 -7.36
CA GLY A 258 9.35 5.66 -8.74
C GLY A 258 8.92 4.19 -8.87
N ASN A 259 8.37 3.56 -7.84
CA ASN A 259 7.85 2.21 -7.88
C ASN A 259 6.33 2.21 -7.78
N LEU A 260 5.67 1.33 -8.51
CA LEU A 260 4.22 1.08 -8.39
C LEU A 260 3.94 -0.40 -8.18
N CYS A 261 2.79 -0.71 -7.60
CA CYS A 261 2.22 -2.04 -7.62
C CYS A 261 1.22 -2.18 -8.77
N VAL A 262 0.72 -3.38 -9.00
CA VAL A 262 -0.27 -3.67 -10.06
C VAL A 262 -1.50 -2.76 -9.97
N LYS A 263 -2.01 -2.49 -8.75
CA LYS A 263 -3.19 -1.62 -8.56
C LYS A 263 -2.93 -0.18 -9.00
N GLY A 264 -1.80 0.40 -8.62
CA GLY A 264 -1.43 1.74 -9.05
C GLY A 264 -1.11 1.83 -10.54
N ARG A 265 -0.48 0.79 -11.11
CA ARG A 265 -0.06 0.74 -12.52
C ARG A 265 -1.22 0.50 -13.48
N PHE A 266 -2.14 -0.43 -13.17
CA PHE A 266 -3.16 -0.91 -14.08
C PHE A 266 -4.60 -0.81 -13.56
N GLY A 267 -4.80 -0.66 -12.24
CA GLY A 267 -6.12 -0.67 -11.63
C GLY A 267 -6.88 0.66 -11.69
N TRP A 268 -6.68 1.47 -12.72
CA TRP A 268 -7.33 2.76 -12.91
C TRP A 268 -8.54 2.73 -13.85
N ASP A 269 -8.78 1.65 -14.58
CA ASP A 269 -9.82 1.48 -15.58
C ASP A 269 -11.25 1.61 -15.02
N PHE A 270 -11.43 1.43 -13.70
CA PHE A 270 -12.71 1.67 -13.04
C PHE A 270 -13.21 3.12 -13.19
N VAL A 271 -12.34 4.11 -13.46
CA VAL A 271 -12.75 5.53 -13.61
C VAL A 271 -13.58 5.74 -14.87
N ASP A 272 -13.42 4.90 -15.88
CA ASP A 272 -14.12 4.92 -17.15
C ASP A 272 -15.14 3.79 -17.30
N HIS A 273 -15.40 3.03 -16.24
CA HIS A 273 -16.28 1.88 -16.25
C HIS A 273 -17.72 2.25 -16.64
N PRO A 274 -18.40 1.53 -17.56
CA PRO A 274 -19.71 1.90 -18.08
C PRO A 274 -20.84 1.84 -17.04
N GLU A 275 -20.67 1.08 -15.96
CA GLU A 275 -21.67 0.96 -14.87
C GLU A 275 -21.60 2.09 -13.84
N ARG A 276 -20.84 3.17 -14.07
CA ARG A 276 -20.86 4.33 -13.19
C ARG A 276 -22.25 4.97 -13.17
N ILE A 277 -22.70 5.43 -11.99
CA ILE A 277 -23.95 6.18 -11.84
C ILE A 277 -23.80 7.50 -12.56
N LYS A 278 -24.78 7.86 -13.41
CA LYS A 278 -24.71 9.03 -14.29
C LYS A 278 -25.52 10.20 -13.77
N THR A 279 -26.63 9.93 -13.10
CA THR A 279 -27.62 10.92 -12.65
C THR A 279 -28.04 10.61 -11.22
N PRO A 280 -28.53 11.61 -10.43
CA PRO A 280 -29.18 11.33 -9.17
C PRO A 280 -30.42 10.44 -9.38
N LEU A 281 -30.67 9.53 -8.42
CA LEU A 281 -31.81 8.61 -8.49
C LEU A 281 -32.65 8.70 -7.21
N LEU A 282 -33.96 8.79 -7.36
CA LEU A 282 -34.94 8.70 -6.25
C LEU A 282 -35.74 7.42 -6.36
N ARG A 283 -35.99 6.76 -5.23
CA ARG A 283 -36.87 5.60 -5.19
C ARG A 283 -38.32 6.03 -5.06
N VAL A 284 -39.13 5.81 -6.11
CA VAL A 284 -40.56 6.13 -6.18
C VAL A 284 -41.34 4.83 -6.46
N ASN A 285 -42.26 4.47 -5.58
CA ASN A 285 -43.06 3.23 -5.69
C ASN A 285 -42.22 1.95 -5.89
N GLY A 286 -41.07 1.88 -5.18
CA GLY A 286 -40.17 0.73 -5.19
C GLY A 286 -39.17 0.68 -6.34
N ALA A 287 -39.27 1.54 -7.34
CA ALA A 287 -38.36 1.63 -8.48
C ALA A 287 -37.53 2.93 -8.45
N PHE A 288 -36.30 2.88 -8.96
CA PHE A 288 -35.51 4.10 -9.14
C PHE A 288 -35.96 4.89 -10.36
N LYS A 289 -36.06 6.21 -10.19
CA LYS A 289 -36.29 7.18 -11.25
C LYS A 289 -35.15 8.20 -11.26
N GLU A 290 -34.74 8.65 -12.41
CA GLU A 290 -33.81 9.76 -12.56
C GLU A 290 -34.43 11.04 -12.00
N ALA A 291 -33.60 11.83 -11.32
CA ALA A 291 -33.98 13.10 -10.73
C ALA A 291 -32.92 14.16 -11.04
N SER A 292 -33.29 15.42 -10.97
CA SER A 292 -32.33 16.51 -10.95
C SER A 292 -31.58 16.57 -9.63
N TRP A 293 -30.46 17.29 -9.61
CA TRP A 293 -29.73 17.52 -8.37
C TRP A 293 -30.57 18.28 -7.33
N ASP A 294 -31.31 19.26 -7.77
CA ASP A 294 -32.16 20.06 -6.89
C ASP A 294 -33.24 19.20 -6.24
N GLU A 295 -33.98 18.39 -7.03
CA GLU A 295 -34.98 17.44 -6.49
C GLU A 295 -34.36 16.45 -5.50
N ALA A 296 -33.16 15.93 -5.78
CA ALA A 296 -32.51 14.96 -4.88
C ALA A 296 -32.04 15.62 -3.58
N LEU A 297 -31.43 16.81 -3.65
CA LEU A 297 -30.94 17.52 -2.48
C LEU A 297 -32.08 18.07 -1.61
N GLU A 298 -33.15 18.61 -2.21
CA GLU A 298 -34.36 19.02 -1.50
C GLU A 298 -35.06 17.85 -0.80
N PHE A 299 -35.13 16.68 -1.47
CA PHE A 299 -35.69 15.49 -0.84
C PHE A 299 -34.85 15.09 0.39
N ILE A 300 -33.53 15.09 0.29
CA ILE A 300 -32.63 14.76 1.40
C ILE A 300 -32.82 15.75 2.56
N THR A 301 -32.79 17.05 2.28
CA THR A 301 -32.92 18.10 3.30
C THR A 301 -34.25 17.97 4.03
N ARG A 302 -35.34 17.81 3.29
CA ARG A 302 -36.69 17.59 3.89
C ARG A 302 -36.70 16.35 4.77
N GLN A 303 -36.18 15.21 4.32
CA GLN A 303 -36.13 13.99 5.14
C GLN A 303 -35.29 14.14 6.41
N ILE A 304 -34.19 14.87 6.34
CA ILE A 304 -33.34 15.17 7.49
C ILE A 304 -34.10 16.03 8.50
N GLU A 305 -34.77 17.11 8.04
CA GLU A 305 -35.53 18.02 8.89
C GLU A 305 -36.76 17.33 9.54
N GLU A 306 -37.53 16.56 8.78
CA GLU A 306 -38.68 15.78 9.28
C GLU A 306 -38.24 14.78 10.37
N ILE A 307 -37.18 14.00 10.11
CA ILE A 307 -36.66 13.01 11.06
C ILE A 307 -36.07 13.70 12.29
N LYS A 308 -35.32 14.77 12.12
CA LYS A 308 -34.75 15.58 13.21
C LYS A 308 -35.86 16.21 14.06
N GLY A 309 -36.93 16.74 13.46
CA GLY A 309 -38.05 17.30 14.16
C GLY A 309 -38.90 16.30 14.94
N GLN A 310 -39.09 15.09 14.41
CA GLN A 310 -39.92 14.05 15.02
C GLN A 310 -39.17 13.19 16.03
N TYR A 311 -37.89 12.82 15.76
CA TYR A 311 -37.14 11.82 16.55
C TYR A 311 -35.84 12.38 17.15
N GLY A 312 -35.48 13.62 16.85
CA GLY A 312 -34.24 14.26 17.28
C GLY A 312 -33.06 13.93 16.37
N PRO A 313 -31.94 14.68 16.48
CA PRO A 313 -30.78 14.54 15.62
C PRO A 313 -30.07 13.18 15.76
N GLU A 314 -30.16 12.54 16.94
CA GLU A 314 -29.59 11.22 17.23
C GLU A 314 -30.29 10.07 16.47
N ALA A 315 -31.41 10.33 15.79
CA ALA A 315 -32.06 9.37 14.90
C ALA A 315 -31.42 9.32 13.50
N ILE A 316 -30.38 10.12 13.26
CA ILE A 316 -29.65 10.23 12.01
C ILE A 316 -28.21 9.79 12.24
N GLY A 317 -27.72 8.90 11.41
CA GLY A 317 -26.31 8.45 11.43
C GLY A 317 -25.66 8.53 10.05
N ALA A 318 -24.33 8.51 10.02
CA ALA A 318 -23.59 8.60 8.78
C ALA A 318 -22.33 7.71 8.78
N ILE A 319 -22.01 7.15 7.61
CA ILE A 319 -20.75 6.43 7.39
C ILE A 319 -20.11 6.92 6.09
N ALA A 320 -18.84 7.28 6.15
CA ALA A 320 -18.05 7.71 5.01
C ALA A 320 -16.88 6.78 4.72
N SER A 321 -16.46 6.78 3.48
CA SER A 321 -15.21 6.15 3.07
C SER A 321 -14.00 6.95 3.53
N THR A 322 -12.97 6.27 4.01
CA THR A 322 -11.67 6.88 4.26
C THR A 322 -10.88 7.20 2.97
N ARG A 323 -11.55 7.15 1.80
CA ARG A 323 -11.02 7.64 0.51
C ARG A 323 -11.49 9.06 0.16
N LEU A 324 -12.35 9.66 0.96
CA LEU A 324 -12.67 11.07 0.82
C LEU A 324 -11.40 11.91 1.03
N THR A 325 -11.36 13.11 0.45
CA THR A 325 -10.26 14.06 0.69
C THR A 325 -10.31 14.60 2.13
N ASN A 326 -9.26 15.26 2.57
CA ASN A 326 -9.24 15.91 3.89
C ASN A 326 -10.36 16.94 4.01
N GLU A 327 -10.56 17.73 2.96
CA GLU A 327 -11.57 18.75 2.86
C GLU A 327 -12.99 18.15 2.88
N GLU A 328 -13.20 17.03 2.18
CA GLU A 328 -14.47 16.31 2.17
C GLU A 328 -14.76 15.68 3.54
N HIS A 329 -13.75 15.14 4.24
CA HIS A 329 -13.89 14.68 5.63
C HIS A 329 -14.29 15.83 6.57
N TYR A 330 -13.69 17.00 6.39
CA TYR A 330 -13.99 18.17 7.20
C TYR A 330 -15.44 18.63 7.01
N LEU A 331 -15.89 18.78 5.75
CA LEU A 331 -17.26 19.15 5.44
C LEU A 331 -18.28 18.09 5.88
N PHE A 332 -17.95 16.81 5.76
CA PHE A 332 -18.77 15.70 6.26
C PHE A 332 -18.97 15.79 7.78
N GLN A 333 -17.89 16.04 8.54
CA GLN A 333 -17.98 16.26 9.98
C GLN A 333 -18.85 17.47 10.32
N LYS A 334 -18.68 18.58 9.61
CA LYS A 334 -19.45 19.82 9.80
C LYS A 334 -20.94 19.59 9.50
N LEU A 335 -21.26 18.87 8.41
CA LEU A 335 -22.65 18.53 8.04
C LEU A 335 -23.37 17.80 9.16
N PHE A 336 -22.76 16.78 9.76
CA PHE A 336 -23.43 15.98 10.77
C PHE A 336 -23.38 16.59 12.15
N ARG A 337 -22.25 17.19 12.57
CA ARG A 337 -22.11 17.75 13.90
C ARG A 337 -22.77 19.12 14.08
N GLU A 338 -22.57 20.00 13.09
CA GLU A 338 -23.03 21.40 13.22
C GLU A 338 -24.43 21.57 12.63
N ALA A 339 -24.67 21.14 11.36
CA ALA A 339 -25.99 21.33 10.73
C ALA A 339 -27.04 20.37 11.26
N ILE A 340 -26.75 19.08 11.36
CA ILE A 340 -27.70 18.06 11.82
C ILE A 340 -27.72 17.99 13.34
N GLY A 341 -26.56 17.99 14.01
CA GLY A 341 -26.43 17.94 15.45
C GLY A 341 -26.24 16.53 16.03
N THR A 342 -25.60 15.61 15.27
CA THR A 342 -25.33 14.24 15.70
C THR A 342 -23.85 13.90 15.67
N ASP A 343 -23.40 13.13 16.65
CA ASP A 343 -22.05 12.51 16.68
C ASP A 343 -22.03 11.07 16.14
N LYS A 344 -23.14 10.57 15.58
CA LYS A 344 -23.23 9.23 15.01
C LYS A 344 -22.56 9.17 13.62
N ILE A 345 -21.28 9.48 13.60
CA ILE A 345 -20.42 9.54 12.41
C ILE A 345 -19.41 8.40 12.48
N GLY A 346 -19.41 7.55 11.44
CA GLY A 346 -18.49 6.44 11.28
C GLY A 346 -17.74 6.46 9.96
N TYR A 347 -16.77 5.59 9.88
CA TYR A 347 -15.95 5.40 8.67
C TYR A 347 -15.77 3.93 8.35
N GLY A 348 -15.69 3.59 7.08
CA GLY A 348 -15.34 2.25 6.62
C GLY A 348 -13.96 1.85 7.12
N GLY A 349 -13.89 0.75 7.89
CA GLY A 349 -12.65 0.35 8.59
C GLY A 349 -12.30 1.19 9.81
N GLY A 350 -13.08 2.24 10.15
CA GLY A 350 -12.74 3.24 11.16
C GLY A 350 -12.52 2.70 12.57
N SER A 351 -13.22 1.63 12.98
CA SER A 351 -12.99 1.00 14.29
C SER A 351 -11.60 0.38 14.42
N ALA A 352 -11.09 -0.22 13.33
CA ALA A 352 -9.74 -0.79 13.31
C ALA A 352 -8.67 0.31 13.26
N TYR A 353 -8.84 1.31 12.39
CA TYR A 353 -7.89 2.42 12.27
C TYR A 353 -7.86 3.25 13.56
N GLY A 354 -9.02 3.59 14.10
CA GLY A 354 -9.14 4.29 15.37
C GLY A 354 -8.51 3.51 16.53
N GLY A 355 -8.73 2.21 16.60
CA GLY A 355 -8.13 1.34 17.61
C GLY A 355 -6.59 1.39 17.60
N LEU A 356 -5.98 1.33 16.42
CA LEU A 356 -4.52 1.41 16.26
C LEU A 356 -3.98 2.80 16.60
N THR A 357 -4.52 3.82 15.93
CA THR A 357 -3.99 5.19 16.00
C THR A 357 -4.20 5.82 17.37
N GLN A 358 -5.38 5.64 17.98
CA GLN A 358 -5.67 6.13 19.33
C GLN A 358 -4.83 5.44 20.41
N SER A 359 -4.47 4.17 20.19
CA SER A 359 -3.55 3.48 21.10
C SER A 359 -2.15 4.09 21.05
N LEU A 360 -1.67 4.48 19.85
CA LEU A 360 -0.42 5.24 19.75
C LEU A 360 -0.55 6.64 20.38
N ALA A 361 -1.70 7.32 20.21
CA ALA A 361 -1.94 8.59 20.88
C ALA A 361 -1.91 8.46 22.43
N LYS A 362 -2.46 7.38 22.99
CA LYS A 362 -2.45 7.10 24.43
C LYS A 362 -1.07 6.79 24.98
N THR A 363 -0.28 6.02 24.22
CA THR A 363 1.06 5.59 24.63
C THR A 363 2.13 6.64 24.31
N LEU A 364 2.08 7.23 23.11
CA LEU A 364 3.14 8.07 22.54
C LEU A 364 2.75 9.56 22.39
N GLY A 365 1.46 9.87 22.44
CA GLY A 365 0.94 11.23 22.34
C GLY A 365 0.45 11.67 20.95
N MET A 366 0.65 10.89 19.90
CA MET A 366 0.17 11.17 18.55
C MET A 366 -0.48 9.94 17.89
N ALA A 367 -1.59 10.16 17.16
CA ALA A 367 -2.40 9.12 16.52
C ALA A 367 -1.89 8.77 15.12
N ALA A 368 -0.62 8.48 14.94
CA ALA A 368 -0.01 8.28 13.63
C ALA A 368 1.24 7.39 13.65
N SER A 369 1.66 6.94 12.47
CA SER A 369 2.98 6.33 12.26
C SER A 369 4.10 7.27 12.69
N THR A 370 5.15 6.72 13.28
CA THR A 370 6.23 7.55 13.86
C THR A 370 7.31 7.93 12.87
N ASN A 371 7.49 7.19 11.78
CA ASN A 371 8.59 7.35 10.79
C ASN A 371 8.08 7.39 9.36
N SER A 372 8.94 7.81 8.43
CA SER A 372 8.70 7.72 6.99
C SER A 372 8.90 6.31 6.47
N THR A 373 8.21 5.97 5.37
CA THR A 373 8.28 4.64 4.75
C THR A 373 9.67 4.31 4.21
N GLN A 374 10.36 5.29 3.64
CA GLN A 374 11.70 5.10 3.10
C GLN A 374 12.79 4.85 4.17
N GLU A 375 12.48 5.12 5.44
CA GLU A 375 13.41 4.80 6.54
C GLU A 375 13.52 3.30 6.80
N ILE A 376 12.53 2.49 6.37
CA ILE A 376 12.55 1.03 6.46
C ILE A 376 13.81 0.47 5.81
N ARG A 377 14.20 0.99 4.62
CA ARG A 377 15.37 0.49 3.87
C ARG A 377 16.70 0.64 4.60
N LYS A 378 16.75 1.50 5.63
CA LYS A 378 17.96 1.75 6.45
C LYS A 378 17.93 1.03 7.79
N ALA A 379 16.84 0.34 8.13
CA ALA A 379 16.76 -0.45 9.35
C ALA A 379 17.67 -1.67 9.30
N ASP A 380 18.12 -2.15 10.45
CA ASP A 380 18.87 -3.38 10.61
C ASP A 380 18.03 -4.52 11.25
N CYS A 381 16.84 -4.18 11.78
CA CYS A 381 15.82 -5.13 12.20
C CYS A 381 14.42 -4.62 11.87
N ILE A 382 13.58 -5.51 11.34
CA ILE A 382 12.19 -5.20 10.99
C ILE A 382 11.28 -6.25 11.61
N LEU A 383 10.32 -5.81 12.43
CA LEU A 383 9.29 -6.63 13.03
C LEU A 383 7.94 -6.35 12.35
N VAL A 384 7.34 -7.36 11.73
CA VAL A 384 6.03 -7.29 11.07
C VAL A 384 5.01 -8.04 11.91
N VAL A 385 3.91 -7.38 12.26
CA VAL A 385 2.88 -7.93 13.18
C VAL A 385 1.50 -7.87 12.55
N GLY A 386 0.87 -9.02 12.35
CA GLY A 386 -0.53 -9.13 11.94
C GLY A 386 -0.89 -8.49 10.58
N VAL A 387 0.06 -8.44 9.66
CA VAL A 387 -0.15 -7.90 8.31
C VAL A 387 0.74 -8.59 7.28
N ASP A 388 0.26 -8.69 6.04
CA ASP A 388 1.05 -9.11 4.88
C ASP A 388 1.30 -7.92 3.94
N PRO A 389 2.42 -7.19 4.09
CA PRO A 389 2.74 -6.06 3.24
C PRO A 389 2.88 -6.43 1.76
N ALA A 390 3.23 -7.67 1.43
CA ALA A 390 3.36 -8.10 0.03
C ALA A 390 2.00 -8.05 -0.70
N ALA A 391 0.92 -8.34 -0.01
CA ALA A 391 -0.42 -8.30 -0.57
C ALA A 391 -1.09 -6.91 -0.41
N THR A 392 -0.93 -6.26 0.75
CA THR A 392 -1.67 -5.04 1.10
C THR A 392 -0.94 -3.75 0.74
N HIS A 393 0.38 -3.69 0.96
CA HIS A 393 1.23 -2.50 0.82
C HIS A 393 2.53 -2.83 0.05
N PRO A 394 2.46 -3.18 -1.25
CA PRO A 394 3.62 -3.71 -1.98
C PRO A 394 4.84 -2.77 -2.02
N ILE A 395 4.64 -1.45 -1.90
CA ILE A 395 5.76 -0.51 -1.82
C ILE A 395 6.50 -0.64 -0.48
N ILE A 396 5.79 -0.89 0.62
CA ILE A 396 6.42 -1.21 1.92
C ILE A 396 7.19 -2.53 1.82
N LYS A 397 6.63 -3.55 1.14
CA LYS A 397 7.37 -4.80 0.85
C LYS A 397 8.70 -4.52 0.15
N ASN A 398 8.71 -3.61 -0.84
CA ASN A 398 9.94 -3.24 -1.54
C ASN A 398 10.97 -2.61 -0.59
N GLU A 399 10.55 -1.74 0.33
CA GLU A 399 11.44 -1.14 1.33
C GLU A 399 12.04 -2.19 2.27
N ILE A 400 11.23 -3.17 2.71
CA ILE A 400 11.68 -4.31 3.52
C ILE A 400 12.70 -5.15 2.73
N HIS A 401 12.40 -5.45 1.47
CA HIS A 401 13.32 -6.19 0.60
C HIS A 401 14.65 -5.47 0.41
N LEU A 402 14.62 -4.15 0.21
CA LEU A 402 15.82 -3.33 0.11
C LEU A 402 16.63 -3.31 1.41
N ALA A 403 15.98 -3.28 2.59
CA ALA A 403 16.66 -3.39 3.88
C ALA A 403 17.40 -4.73 4.03
N ILE A 404 16.73 -5.84 3.71
CA ILE A 404 17.34 -7.18 3.74
C ILE A 404 18.52 -7.27 2.78
N ARG A 405 18.34 -6.79 1.54
CA ARG A 405 19.34 -6.95 0.49
C ARG A 405 20.56 -6.04 0.66
N ARG A 406 20.37 -4.80 1.09
CA ARG A 406 21.43 -3.78 1.17
C ARG A 406 22.05 -3.67 2.56
N ASN A 407 21.26 -3.80 3.61
CA ASN A 407 21.71 -3.65 5.00
C ASN A 407 21.77 -4.98 5.75
N ARG A 408 21.39 -6.12 5.11
CA ARG A 408 21.29 -7.42 5.76
C ARG A 408 20.37 -7.38 6.99
N ALA A 409 19.28 -6.64 6.89
CA ALA A 409 18.32 -6.49 7.97
C ALA A 409 17.75 -7.85 8.41
N GLN A 410 17.61 -8.02 9.72
CA GLN A 410 16.89 -9.14 10.32
C GLN A 410 15.38 -8.93 10.12
N LEU A 411 14.67 -9.96 9.66
CA LEU A 411 13.23 -9.94 9.52
C LEU A 411 12.58 -10.84 10.57
N ILE A 412 11.68 -10.27 11.38
CA ILE A 412 10.85 -10.98 12.36
C ILE A 412 9.40 -10.84 11.92
N VAL A 413 8.67 -11.95 11.83
CA VAL A 413 7.26 -11.97 11.44
C VAL A 413 6.43 -12.61 12.54
N LEU A 414 5.45 -11.87 13.08
CA LEU A 414 4.45 -12.39 14.01
C LEU A 414 3.09 -12.44 13.32
N GLY A 415 2.50 -13.62 13.20
CA GLY A 415 1.20 -13.77 12.55
C GLY A 415 0.69 -15.19 12.53
N SER A 416 -0.40 -15.41 11.81
CA SER A 416 -1.11 -16.70 11.78
C SER A 416 -0.69 -17.60 10.61
N TYR A 417 0.13 -17.10 9.70
CA TYR A 417 0.65 -17.84 8.55
C TYR A 417 1.95 -17.21 8.05
N ASP A 418 2.69 -18.00 7.25
CA ASP A 418 3.91 -17.52 6.59
C ASP A 418 3.55 -16.59 5.43
N ILE A 419 3.90 -15.31 5.59
CA ILE A 419 3.67 -14.28 4.59
C ILE A 419 4.73 -14.31 3.47
N GLY A 420 4.39 -13.73 2.30
CA GLY A 420 5.28 -13.75 1.12
C GLY A 420 6.65 -13.08 1.31
N LEU A 421 6.83 -12.29 2.35
CA LEU A 421 8.10 -11.60 2.66
C LEU A 421 9.25 -12.55 3.01
N THR A 422 8.97 -13.72 3.59
CA THR A 422 10.01 -14.67 4.01
C THR A 422 10.84 -15.19 2.85
N ARG A 423 10.30 -15.20 1.63
CA ARG A 423 11.03 -15.57 0.42
C ARG A 423 12.24 -14.63 0.17
N ALA A 424 12.14 -13.36 0.54
CA ALA A 424 13.21 -12.39 0.34
C ALA A 424 14.49 -12.79 1.07
N THR A 425 14.39 -13.49 2.21
CA THR A 425 15.54 -13.95 2.99
C THR A 425 16.13 -15.28 2.49
N GLN A 426 15.43 -15.99 1.60
CA GLN A 426 15.83 -17.29 1.06
C GLN A 426 16.63 -17.20 -0.25
N ILE A 427 16.71 -16.01 -0.84
CA ILE A 427 17.34 -15.79 -2.16
C ILE A 427 18.87 -16.04 -2.13
N SER A 428 19.53 -15.83 -0.99
CA SER A 428 20.96 -15.98 -0.84
C SER A 428 21.35 -16.43 0.57
N PRO A 429 22.32 -17.34 0.71
CA PRO A 429 22.87 -17.71 2.02
C PRO A 429 23.50 -16.54 2.80
N MET A 430 23.75 -15.42 2.15
CA MET A 430 24.29 -14.22 2.79
C MET A 430 23.25 -13.44 3.60
N PHE A 431 21.95 -13.73 3.42
CA PHE A 431 20.89 -13.08 4.18
C PHE A 431 20.53 -13.89 5.43
N HIS A 432 20.15 -13.18 6.48
CA HIS A 432 19.65 -13.85 7.67
C HIS A 432 18.28 -14.49 7.37
N PRO A 433 18.05 -15.74 7.74
CA PRO A 433 16.73 -16.35 7.63
C PRO A 433 15.68 -15.52 8.39
N ALA A 434 14.48 -15.38 7.85
CA ALA A 434 13.39 -14.75 8.56
C ALA A 434 13.00 -15.58 9.80
N MET A 435 12.84 -14.91 10.94
CA MET A 435 12.29 -15.51 12.14
C MET A 435 10.77 -15.41 12.09
N THR A 436 10.08 -16.50 11.77
CA THR A 436 8.63 -16.54 11.65
C THR A 436 8.01 -17.20 12.87
N LEU A 437 7.36 -16.41 13.70
CA LEU A 437 6.66 -16.86 14.90
C LEU A 437 5.16 -16.97 14.58
N THR A 438 4.76 -18.13 14.06
CA THR A 438 3.37 -18.42 13.72
C THR A 438 2.60 -18.97 14.91
N GLY A 439 1.41 -18.39 15.15
CA GLY A 439 0.47 -18.84 16.17
C GLY A 439 -0.95 -18.83 15.63
N LYS A 440 -1.93 -19.28 16.44
CA LYS A 440 -3.34 -19.11 16.10
C LYS A 440 -3.69 -17.61 15.99
N PRO A 441 -4.62 -17.20 15.11
CA PRO A 441 -5.11 -15.83 15.08
C PRO A 441 -5.48 -15.32 16.47
N GLY A 442 -4.96 -14.15 16.85
CA GLY A 442 -5.15 -13.58 18.18
C GLY A 442 -4.02 -13.84 19.18
N THR A 443 -2.96 -14.53 18.77
CA THR A 443 -1.78 -14.74 19.64
C THR A 443 -0.73 -13.64 19.55
N GLU A 444 -0.90 -12.68 18.65
CA GLU A 444 0.09 -11.62 18.36
C GLU A 444 0.47 -10.82 19.61
N VAL A 445 -0.53 -10.44 20.43
CA VAL A 445 -0.29 -9.72 21.69
C VAL A 445 0.48 -10.58 22.70
N SER A 446 0.17 -11.88 22.77
CA SER A 446 0.86 -12.82 23.65
C SER A 446 2.32 -12.98 23.22
N LEU A 447 2.60 -13.07 21.92
CA LEU A 447 3.94 -13.13 21.35
C LEU A 447 4.76 -11.87 21.67
N LEU A 448 4.17 -10.69 21.46
CA LEU A 448 4.80 -9.40 21.81
C LEU A 448 5.09 -9.32 23.32
N ASN A 449 4.14 -9.71 24.17
CA ASN A 449 4.34 -9.75 25.62
C ASN A 449 5.42 -10.75 26.05
N ALA A 450 5.56 -11.89 25.37
CA ALA A 450 6.62 -12.85 25.61
C ALA A 450 7.99 -12.27 25.24
N MET A 451 8.11 -11.52 24.14
CA MET A 451 9.33 -10.78 23.80
C MET A 451 9.66 -9.73 24.87
N ILE A 452 8.69 -8.91 25.29
CA ILE A 452 8.84 -7.90 26.35
C ILE A 452 9.30 -8.58 27.65
N GLY A 453 8.65 -9.68 28.06
CA GLY A 453 8.99 -10.43 29.25
C GLY A 453 10.42 -11.00 29.21
N THR A 454 10.88 -11.47 28.04
CA THR A 454 12.26 -11.94 27.83
C THR A 454 13.26 -10.80 27.98
N ILE A 455 13.02 -9.64 27.34
CA ILE A 455 13.89 -8.46 27.41
C ILE A 455 14.06 -7.98 28.85
N LEU A 456 12.95 -7.87 29.61
CA LEU A 456 12.97 -7.43 31.01
C LEU A 456 13.64 -8.45 31.93
N ARG A 457 13.42 -9.77 31.71
CA ARG A 457 14.04 -10.85 32.50
C ARG A 457 15.55 -10.94 32.28
N GLU A 458 16.01 -10.70 31.06
CA GLU A 458 17.43 -10.75 30.71
C GLU A 458 18.16 -9.41 31.00
N GLY A 459 17.44 -8.34 31.33
CA GLY A 459 18.00 -7.05 31.67
C GLY A 459 18.62 -6.32 30.48
N ILE A 460 18.14 -6.62 29.25
CA ILE A 460 18.64 -6.05 27.99
C ILE A 460 17.79 -4.89 27.49
N GLU A 461 16.88 -4.37 28.32
CA GLU A 461 16.13 -3.13 28.07
C GLU A 461 17.03 -1.89 28.06
N ASP A 462 16.65 -0.83 27.33
CA ASP A 462 17.30 0.49 27.36
C ASP A 462 16.88 1.24 28.64
N LYS A 463 17.63 1.01 29.73
CA LYS A 463 17.35 1.59 31.06
C LYS A 463 17.39 3.13 31.04
N THR A 464 18.29 3.71 30.25
CA THR A 464 18.44 5.16 30.14
C THR A 464 17.21 5.77 29.48
N PHE A 465 16.81 5.24 28.32
CA PHE A 465 15.61 5.71 27.63
C PHE A 465 14.35 5.56 28.49
N ILE A 466 14.21 4.41 29.17
CA ILE A 466 13.07 4.16 30.07
C ILE A 466 13.00 5.22 31.17
N ALA A 467 14.10 5.47 31.87
CA ALA A 467 14.13 6.44 32.99
C ALA A 467 13.84 7.85 32.55
N GLU A 468 14.42 8.30 31.44
CA GLU A 468 14.31 9.66 30.93
C GLU A 468 12.98 9.94 30.22
N LYS A 469 12.54 9.01 29.36
CA LYS A 469 11.51 9.25 28.36
C LYS A 469 10.17 8.54 28.63
N THR A 470 10.10 7.64 29.63
CA THR A 470 8.87 6.85 29.85
C THR A 470 8.35 6.94 31.28
N GLN A 471 7.10 6.50 31.48
CA GLN A 471 6.46 6.27 32.78
C GLN A 471 5.63 4.98 32.75
N GLY A 472 5.41 4.32 33.91
CA GLY A 472 4.62 3.09 34.03
C GLY A 472 5.41 1.79 33.96
N ILE A 473 6.76 1.82 34.01
CA ILE A 473 7.60 0.62 33.90
C ILE A 473 7.34 -0.40 35.01
N GLU A 474 7.10 0.06 36.24
CA GLU A 474 6.89 -0.86 37.37
C GLU A 474 5.57 -1.63 37.26
N GLU A 475 4.51 -0.99 36.75
CA GLU A 475 3.23 -1.66 36.48
C GLU A 475 3.39 -2.70 35.35
N LEU A 476 4.15 -2.35 34.30
CA LEU A 476 4.45 -3.28 33.22
C LEU A 476 5.24 -4.50 33.74
N LYS A 477 6.31 -4.29 34.52
CA LYS A 477 7.09 -5.36 35.15
C LYS A 477 6.24 -6.24 36.04
N LYS A 478 5.40 -5.68 36.90
CA LYS A 478 4.47 -6.39 37.76
C LYS A 478 3.51 -7.27 36.96
N LYS A 479 2.95 -6.76 35.87
CA LYS A 479 2.05 -7.51 34.99
C LYS A 479 2.77 -8.64 34.26
N MET A 480 3.98 -8.39 33.74
CA MET A 480 4.81 -9.41 33.09
C MET A 480 5.26 -10.52 34.08
N ALA A 481 5.58 -10.15 35.32
CA ALA A 481 5.93 -11.12 36.38
C ALA A 481 4.74 -11.94 36.90
N ALA A 482 3.54 -11.30 36.93
CA ALA A 482 2.30 -11.97 37.34
C ALA A 482 1.69 -12.85 36.22
N SER A 483 2.18 -12.75 34.99
CA SER A 483 1.81 -13.69 33.95
C SER A 483 2.36 -15.06 34.36
N PRO A 484 1.56 -16.14 34.27
CA PRO A 484 1.91 -17.41 34.86
C PRO A 484 3.29 -17.90 34.42
N ARG A 485 4.12 -18.23 35.39
CA ARG A 485 5.47 -18.82 35.19
C ARG A 485 5.40 -20.26 34.66
N SER A 486 4.21 -20.85 34.63
CA SER A 486 4.05 -22.22 34.18
C SER A 486 4.13 -22.23 32.65
N GLU A 487 5.09 -22.97 32.15
CA GLU A 487 5.29 -23.27 30.73
C GLU A 487 3.99 -23.72 30.04
N SER A 488 3.09 -24.40 30.79
CA SER A 488 1.79 -24.85 30.32
C SER A 488 0.79 -23.75 29.87
N ASP A 489 0.87 -22.52 30.39
CA ASP A 489 -0.09 -21.44 30.06
C ASP A 489 0.28 -20.66 28.81
N TRP A 490 1.55 -20.63 28.43
CA TRP A 490 2.01 -20.14 27.14
C TRP A 490 1.98 -21.28 26.10
N LEU A 491 2.27 -22.52 26.53
CA LEU A 491 2.41 -23.73 25.73
C LEU A 491 1.06 -24.31 25.28
N GLY A 492 -0.02 -24.03 25.96
CA GLY A 492 -1.38 -24.35 25.45
C GLY A 492 -1.72 -23.61 24.16
N ILE A 493 -0.93 -22.54 23.84
CA ILE A 493 -1.08 -21.72 22.65
C ILE A 493 0.10 -21.96 21.67
N LEU A 494 1.30 -22.35 22.18
CA LEU A 494 2.53 -22.49 21.38
C LEU A 494 3.32 -23.73 21.82
N PRO A 495 3.86 -24.56 20.90
CA PRO A 495 4.74 -25.67 21.23
C PRO A 495 6.05 -25.18 21.90
N GLU A 496 6.63 -25.98 22.79
CA GLU A 496 7.87 -25.68 23.55
C GLU A 496 9.06 -25.31 22.64
N ALA A 497 9.14 -25.91 21.45
CA ALA A 497 10.12 -25.55 20.41
C ALA A 497 10.12 -24.07 20.02
N LYS A 498 9.02 -23.34 20.21
CA LYS A 498 8.90 -21.92 19.87
C LYS A 498 9.40 -20.96 20.95
N LYS A 499 9.63 -21.41 22.19
CA LYS A 499 10.16 -20.56 23.27
C LYS A 499 11.53 -19.99 22.91
N THR A 500 12.46 -20.85 22.48
CA THR A 500 13.80 -20.43 22.05
C THR A 500 13.76 -19.46 20.88
N GLU A 501 12.84 -19.68 19.93
CA GLU A 501 12.65 -18.76 18.79
C GLU A 501 12.17 -17.38 19.23
N ILE A 502 11.21 -17.30 20.16
CA ILE A 502 10.71 -16.04 20.73
C ILE A 502 11.82 -15.31 21.49
N GLU A 503 12.58 -16.01 22.33
CA GLU A 503 13.70 -15.44 23.08
C GLU A 503 14.78 -14.92 22.14
N ASN A 504 15.10 -15.66 21.08
CA ASN A 504 16.04 -15.19 20.06
C ASN A 504 15.53 -13.95 19.32
N ALA A 505 14.27 -13.94 18.91
CA ALA A 505 13.66 -12.78 18.28
C ALA A 505 13.68 -11.54 19.19
N ALA A 506 13.41 -11.73 20.49
CA ALA A 506 13.47 -10.66 21.49
C ALA A 506 14.88 -10.07 21.62
N ARG A 507 15.91 -10.92 21.72
CA ARG A 507 17.33 -10.50 21.78
C ARG A 507 17.75 -9.76 20.53
N VAL A 508 17.45 -10.32 19.35
CA VAL A 508 17.77 -9.69 18.06
C VAL A 508 17.13 -8.31 17.96
N PHE A 509 15.84 -8.18 18.29
CA PHE A 509 15.15 -6.91 18.25
C PHE A 509 15.76 -5.89 19.22
N ALA A 510 15.97 -6.28 20.49
CA ALA A 510 16.48 -5.38 21.54
C ALA A 510 17.93 -4.90 21.28
N GLN A 511 18.77 -5.76 20.70
CA GLN A 511 20.19 -5.45 20.44
C GLN A 511 20.43 -4.73 19.11
N SER A 512 19.41 -4.59 18.27
CA SER A 512 19.51 -3.88 17.01
C SER A 512 19.70 -2.38 17.24
N LYS A 513 20.44 -1.72 16.36
CA LYS A 513 20.68 -0.25 16.44
C LYS A 513 19.52 0.54 15.89
N LYS A 514 18.90 0.03 14.82
CA LYS A 514 17.80 0.64 14.08
C LYS A 514 16.71 -0.41 13.85
N ALA A 515 15.68 -0.42 14.70
CA ALA A 515 14.61 -1.39 14.58
C ALA A 515 13.26 -0.71 14.33
N MET A 516 12.50 -1.23 13.38
CA MET A 516 11.18 -0.73 13.02
C MET A 516 10.13 -1.81 13.23
N ILE A 517 8.95 -1.41 13.74
CA ILE A 517 7.78 -2.27 13.92
C ILE A 517 6.72 -1.84 12.91
N LEU A 518 6.23 -2.79 12.11
CA LEU A 518 5.14 -2.57 11.16
C LEU A 518 3.92 -3.33 11.66
N ILE A 519 2.82 -2.62 11.91
CA ILE A 519 1.56 -3.19 12.39
C ILE A 519 0.44 -2.92 11.39
N GLY A 520 -0.41 -3.93 11.16
CA GLY A 520 -1.57 -3.80 10.29
C GLY A 520 -2.85 -3.47 11.04
N SER A 521 -3.92 -3.25 10.29
CA SER A 521 -5.26 -2.95 10.81
C SER A 521 -5.90 -4.11 11.60
N GLY A 522 -5.24 -5.25 11.66
CA GLY A 522 -5.72 -6.42 12.40
C GLY A 522 -6.96 -7.07 11.80
N LEU A 523 -7.24 -6.85 10.51
CA LEU A 523 -8.37 -7.45 9.79
C LEU A 523 -8.38 -9.00 9.83
N TRP A 524 -7.29 -9.60 10.31
CA TRP A 524 -7.05 -11.05 10.36
C TRP A 524 -6.87 -11.58 11.78
N SER A 525 -7.07 -10.72 12.78
CA SER A 525 -6.96 -11.09 14.18
C SER A 525 -8.31 -10.96 14.90
N PRO A 526 -8.72 -11.95 15.70
CA PRO A 526 -9.90 -11.84 16.55
C PRO A 526 -9.72 -10.80 17.67
N LEU A 527 -8.49 -10.29 17.85
CA LEU A 527 -8.17 -9.30 18.85
C LEU A 527 -8.49 -7.88 18.37
N PRO A 528 -8.93 -7.01 19.28
CA PRO A 528 -8.99 -5.59 18.99
C PRO A 528 -7.60 -5.06 18.58
N PRO A 529 -7.49 -4.31 17.46
CA PRO A 529 -6.22 -3.76 17.00
C PRO A 529 -5.50 -2.90 18.04
N LYS A 530 -6.23 -2.35 18.99
CA LYS A 530 -5.71 -1.50 20.09
C LYS A 530 -4.68 -2.21 20.95
N GLU A 531 -4.87 -3.49 21.30
CA GLU A 531 -3.93 -4.20 22.17
C GLU A 531 -2.62 -4.49 21.43
N ILE A 532 -2.67 -4.75 20.13
CA ILE A 532 -1.48 -4.95 19.28
C ILE A 532 -0.64 -3.67 19.26
N ALA A 533 -1.29 -2.51 19.07
CA ALA A 533 -0.59 -1.22 19.02
C ALA A 533 0.03 -0.84 20.39
N ILE A 534 -0.65 -1.12 21.49
CA ILE A 534 -0.12 -0.88 22.84
C ILE A 534 1.08 -1.78 23.12
N ALA A 535 0.98 -3.10 22.81
CA ALA A 535 2.09 -4.03 23.02
C ALA A 535 3.31 -3.69 22.14
N ALA A 536 3.08 -3.29 20.88
CA ALA A 536 4.14 -2.81 19.98
C ALA A 536 4.79 -1.52 20.51
N SER A 537 3.99 -0.58 21.06
CA SER A 537 4.50 0.63 21.70
C SER A 537 5.36 0.32 22.92
N ASN A 538 4.90 -0.60 23.77
CA ASN A 538 5.67 -1.04 24.93
C ASN A 538 7.02 -1.64 24.52
N LEU A 539 7.02 -2.50 23.49
CA LEU A 539 8.26 -3.11 22.98
C LEU A 539 9.23 -2.04 22.47
N ALA A 540 8.75 -1.10 21.65
CA ALA A 540 9.58 -0.02 21.14
C ALA A 540 10.13 0.91 22.24
N LEU A 541 9.31 1.19 23.29
CA LEU A 541 9.68 2.03 24.43
C LEU A 541 10.74 1.37 25.32
N ILE A 542 10.60 0.07 25.65
CA ILE A 542 11.60 -0.58 26.52
C ILE A 542 12.94 -0.82 25.83
N THR A 543 12.98 -0.79 24.50
CA THR A 543 14.20 -0.98 23.69
C THR A 543 14.76 0.34 23.13
N GLY A 544 14.12 1.50 23.39
CA GLY A 544 14.59 2.81 22.92
C GLY A 544 14.52 3.00 21.41
N HIS A 545 13.63 2.27 20.73
CA HIS A 545 13.45 2.35 19.26
C HIS A 545 12.38 3.36 18.87
N LEU A 546 12.50 4.61 19.38
CA LEU A 546 11.62 5.74 19.07
C LEU A 546 12.42 7.05 19.08
N GLY A 547 11.95 8.04 18.31
CA GLY A 547 12.55 9.38 18.31
C GLY A 547 13.88 9.48 17.58
N LYS A 548 14.21 8.53 16.70
CA LYS A 548 15.44 8.52 15.91
C LYS A 548 15.21 7.92 14.51
N GLU A 549 16.11 8.21 13.59
CA GLU A 549 16.05 7.69 12.20
C GLU A 549 15.98 6.15 12.18
N SER A 550 15.09 5.62 11.35
CA SER A 550 14.91 4.19 11.11
C SER A 550 14.62 3.36 12.37
N SER A 551 13.95 3.98 13.33
CA SER A 551 13.53 3.33 14.58
C SER A 551 12.16 3.88 14.98
N GLY A 552 11.14 3.02 14.96
CA GLY A 552 9.78 3.45 15.24
C GLY A 552 8.70 2.46 14.87
N ILE A 553 7.48 2.96 14.80
CA ILE A 553 6.27 2.18 14.52
C ILE A 553 5.58 2.76 13.28
N LEU A 554 5.30 1.91 12.31
CA LEU A 554 4.47 2.23 11.14
C LEU A 554 3.15 1.47 11.21
N ILE A 555 2.04 2.19 11.09
CA ILE A 555 0.71 1.63 10.94
C ILE A 555 0.40 1.51 9.45
N LEU A 556 0.21 0.30 8.97
CA LEU A 556 -0.12 0.03 7.57
C LEU A 556 -1.63 0.19 7.35
N LEU A 557 -2.04 1.41 7.00
CA LEU A 557 -3.43 1.78 6.75
C LEU A 557 -3.86 1.39 5.32
N ASP A 558 -4.96 0.68 5.20
CA ASP A 558 -5.38 0.05 3.93
C ASP A 558 -5.97 1.00 2.89
N LYS A 559 -6.34 2.23 3.26
CA LYS A 559 -6.96 3.21 2.37
C LYS A 559 -6.12 4.48 2.26
N CYS A 560 -6.19 5.11 1.08
CA CYS A 560 -5.33 6.23 0.68
C CYS A 560 -5.35 7.44 1.62
N ASN A 561 -6.49 7.75 2.24
CA ASN A 561 -6.64 8.87 3.17
C ASN A 561 -7.13 8.46 4.57
N ALA A 562 -6.84 7.22 4.99
CA ALA A 562 -7.23 6.76 6.32
C ALA A 562 -6.58 7.57 7.46
N GLN A 563 -5.34 8.06 7.26
CA GLN A 563 -4.68 8.97 8.21
C GLN A 563 -5.41 10.32 8.27
N GLY A 564 -5.77 10.91 7.14
CA GLY A 564 -6.52 12.18 7.11
C GLY A 564 -7.88 12.06 7.79
N ALA A 565 -8.60 10.95 7.59
CA ALA A 565 -9.86 10.68 8.30
C ALA A 565 -9.67 10.62 9.83
N VAL A 566 -8.55 10.07 10.31
CA VAL A 566 -8.17 10.06 11.74
C VAL A 566 -7.86 11.47 12.22
N ASP A 567 -7.06 12.21 11.49
CA ASP A 567 -6.57 13.55 11.85
C ASP A 567 -7.71 14.58 11.99
N ILE A 568 -8.72 14.47 11.12
CA ILE A 568 -9.88 15.37 11.10
C ILE A 568 -10.96 14.95 12.14
N GLY A 569 -10.67 13.93 12.93
CA GLY A 569 -11.55 13.52 14.05
C GLY A 569 -12.67 12.57 13.67
N GLY A 570 -12.63 11.96 12.49
CA GLY A 570 -13.63 11.01 12.04
C GLY A 570 -13.50 9.62 12.65
N CYS A 571 -12.28 9.15 12.87
CA CYS A 571 -11.98 7.79 13.37
C CYS A 571 -11.48 7.79 14.83
N GLY A 572 -11.79 8.77 15.65
CA GLY A 572 -10.90 9.11 16.76
C GLY A 572 -11.40 8.98 18.18
N LYS A 573 -12.66 8.74 18.46
CA LYS A 573 -13.11 8.53 19.84
C LYS A 573 -13.09 7.02 20.17
N GLU A 574 -12.58 6.66 21.35
CA GLU A 574 -12.67 5.29 21.86
C GLU A 574 -14.15 4.87 21.93
N GLY A 575 -14.50 3.77 21.25
CA GLY A 575 -15.91 3.41 21.10
C GLY A 575 -16.63 4.17 19.97
N GLY A 576 -15.90 4.82 19.05
CA GLY A 576 -16.45 5.57 17.93
C GLY A 576 -17.55 4.82 17.17
N TRP A 577 -18.57 5.55 16.76
CA TRP A 577 -19.72 5.00 16.04
C TRP A 577 -19.28 4.33 14.73
N GLY A 578 -19.90 3.23 14.38
CA GLY A 578 -19.57 2.45 13.20
C GLY A 578 -20.66 1.45 12.84
N LEU A 579 -20.38 0.55 11.87
CA LEU A 579 -21.37 -0.40 11.33
C LEU A 579 -22.06 -1.25 12.40
N ARG A 580 -21.36 -1.70 13.44
CA ARG A 580 -21.96 -2.44 14.54
C ARG A 580 -23.00 -1.60 15.28
N HIS A 581 -22.65 -0.37 15.63
CA HIS A 581 -23.57 0.56 16.31
C HIS A 581 -24.76 0.94 15.41
N LEU A 582 -24.52 1.04 14.07
CA LEU A 582 -25.59 1.23 13.10
C LEU A 582 -26.60 0.08 13.16
N ILE A 583 -26.11 -1.16 13.10
CA ILE A 583 -26.96 -2.35 13.16
C ILE A 583 -27.78 -2.35 14.45
N GLU A 584 -27.13 -2.26 15.62
CA GLU A 584 -27.78 -2.26 16.93
C GLU A 584 -28.83 -1.15 17.05
N ASN A 585 -28.53 0.08 16.65
CA ASN A 585 -29.46 1.20 16.75
C ASN A 585 -30.61 1.13 15.72
N ALA A 586 -30.37 0.55 14.53
CA ALA A 586 -31.45 0.34 13.56
C ALA A 586 -32.39 -0.80 13.93
N GLU A 587 -31.87 -1.90 14.50
CA GLU A 587 -32.67 -3.01 15.00
C GLU A 587 -33.56 -2.57 16.18
N GLU A 588 -33.06 -1.71 17.04
CA GLU A 588 -33.82 -1.14 18.17
C GLU A 588 -34.78 0.01 17.75
N GLY A 589 -34.76 0.39 16.46
CA GLY A 589 -35.62 1.44 15.93
C GLY A 589 -35.23 2.87 16.36
N ARG A 590 -34.03 3.05 16.96
CA ARG A 590 -33.49 4.35 17.37
C ARG A 590 -32.92 5.15 16.21
N LEU A 591 -32.53 4.45 15.13
CA LEU A 591 -31.99 5.06 13.91
C LEU A 591 -33.07 5.05 12.82
N LYS A 592 -33.32 6.21 12.22
CA LYS A 592 -34.36 6.41 11.18
C LYS A 592 -33.73 6.77 9.83
N ALA A 593 -32.61 7.50 9.82
CA ALA A 593 -31.88 7.82 8.60
C ALA A 593 -30.40 7.46 8.69
N VAL A 594 -29.84 7.04 7.55
CA VAL A 594 -28.41 6.81 7.39
C VAL A 594 -27.93 7.41 6.08
N TYR A 595 -26.80 8.14 6.14
CA TYR A 595 -26.05 8.62 4.98
C TYR A 595 -24.79 7.80 4.77
N MET A 596 -24.64 7.21 3.59
CA MET A 596 -23.47 6.44 3.19
C MET A 596 -22.71 7.18 2.10
N ALA A 597 -21.46 7.58 2.35
CA ALA A 597 -20.61 8.26 1.36
C ALA A 597 -19.42 7.38 0.96
N GLY A 598 -19.46 6.83 -0.26
CA GLY A 598 -18.38 6.04 -0.86
C GLY A 598 -18.10 4.70 -0.16
N GLU A 599 -19.09 4.13 0.55
CA GLU A 599 -18.96 2.86 1.26
C GLU A 599 -20.02 1.84 0.83
N ASN A 600 -19.58 0.59 0.64
CA ASN A 600 -20.45 -0.53 0.31
C ASN A 600 -20.33 -1.63 1.37
N PRO A 601 -20.92 -1.43 2.56
CA PRO A 601 -20.78 -2.40 3.64
C PRO A 601 -21.45 -3.75 3.35
N LEU A 602 -22.46 -3.83 2.48
CA LEU A 602 -23.04 -5.11 2.08
C LEU A 602 -22.07 -5.99 1.26
N PHE A 603 -21.03 -5.39 0.68
CA PHE A 603 -19.96 -6.12 0.01
C PHE A 603 -18.78 -6.37 0.96
N THR A 604 -18.41 -5.38 1.78
CA THR A 604 -17.20 -5.43 2.60
C THR A 604 -17.44 -6.04 3.98
N TYR A 605 -18.66 -6.01 4.48
CA TYR A 605 -19.02 -6.60 5.76
C TYR A 605 -19.60 -8.01 5.53
N PRO A 606 -18.89 -9.06 5.92
CA PRO A 606 -19.20 -10.43 5.47
C PRO A 606 -20.53 -10.98 5.98
N ASP A 607 -20.96 -10.59 7.19
CA ASP A 607 -22.31 -10.91 7.68
C ASP A 607 -23.30 -9.82 7.29
N SER A 608 -23.72 -9.84 6.04
CA SER A 608 -24.57 -8.79 5.48
C SER A 608 -26.07 -8.89 5.90
N ASP A 609 -26.52 -10.01 6.48
CA ASP A 609 -27.95 -10.21 6.77
C ASP A 609 -28.47 -9.31 7.90
N PRO A 610 -27.79 -9.13 9.05
CA PRO A 610 -28.18 -8.13 10.04
C PRO A 610 -28.17 -6.71 9.46
N LEU A 611 -27.18 -6.40 8.62
CA LEU A 611 -27.08 -5.09 7.99
C LEU A 611 -28.20 -4.83 6.97
N LYS A 612 -28.59 -5.83 6.18
CA LYS A 612 -29.76 -5.74 5.28
C LYS A 612 -31.03 -5.46 6.07
N LYS A 613 -31.26 -6.19 7.18
CA LYS A 613 -32.40 -5.95 8.08
C LYS A 613 -32.36 -4.53 8.66
N ALA A 614 -31.18 -4.10 9.12
CA ALA A 614 -30.98 -2.74 9.60
C ALA A 614 -31.39 -1.69 8.56
N PHE A 615 -30.94 -1.83 7.32
CA PHE A 615 -31.29 -0.92 6.23
C PHE A 615 -32.80 -0.96 5.86
N GLN A 616 -33.43 -2.10 5.95
CA GLN A 616 -34.89 -2.22 5.74
C GLN A 616 -35.72 -1.50 6.81
N ASN A 617 -35.20 -1.35 8.03
CA ASN A 617 -35.85 -0.64 9.12
C ASN A 617 -35.71 0.88 9.05
N LEU A 618 -34.87 1.41 8.15
CA LEU A 618 -34.67 2.84 8.00
C LEU A 618 -35.79 3.50 7.20
N SER A 619 -36.21 4.68 7.63
CA SER A 619 -37.12 5.56 6.88
C SER A 619 -36.43 6.18 5.68
N CYS A 620 -35.11 6.48 5.80
CA CYS A 620 -34.35 7.07 4.73
C CYS A 620 -32.89 6.52 4.72
N LEU A 621 -32.51 5.89 3.60
CA LEU A 621 -31.12 5.51 3.32
C LEU A 621 -30.64 6.32 2.12
N ILE A 622 -29.62 7.16 2.33
CA ILE A 622 -28.98 7.98 1.31
C ILE A 622 -27.65 7.36 0.98
N VAL A 623 -27.38 7.12 -0.30
CA VAL A 623 -26.09 6.55 -0.75
C VAL A 623 -25.47 7.46 -1.81
N GLN A 624 -24.26 7.87 -1.57
CA GLN A 624 -23.42 8.64 -2.48
C GLN A 624 -22.26 7.75 -2.90
N ASP A 625 -22.19 7.36 -4.18
CA ASP A 625 -21.18 6.40 -4.65
C ASP A 625 -20.91 6.58 -6.16
N LEU A 626 -19.84 5.95 -6.64
CA LEU A 626 -19.50 5.87 -8.07
C LEU A 626 -20.39 4.85 -8.81
N PHE A 627 -20.82 3.78 -8.14
CA PHE A 627 -21.46 2.61 -8.74
C PHE A 627 -22.77 2.22 -8.02
N MET A 628 -23.63 1.55 -8.78
CA MET A 628 -24.82 0.91 -8.23
C MET A 628 -24.41 -0.33 -7.41
N THR A 629 -23.94 -0.07 -6.18
CA THR A 629 -23.51 -1.09 -5.23
C THR A 629 -24.66 -1.87 -4.63
N GLU A 630 -24.38 -2.97 -3.92
CA GLU A 630 -25.38 -3.73 -3.16
C GLU A 630 -26.10 -2.84 -2.13
N THR A 631 -25.34 -1.93 -1.49
CA THR A 631 -25.89 -0.95 -0.55
C THR A 631 -26.73 0.10 -1.28
N ALA A 632 -26.27 0.59 -2.42
CA ALA A 632 -27.00 1.57 -3.23
C ALA A 632 -28.35 1.01 -3.72
N LYS A 633 -28.40 -0.28 -4.06
CA LYS A 633 -29.66 -0.94 -4.46
C LYS A 633 -30.75 -0.93 -3.37
N MET A 634 -30.39 -0.73 -2.10
CA MET A 634 -31.34 -0.59 -1.00
C MET A 634 -31.71 0.87 -0.67
N ALA A 635 -31.01 1.83 -1.24
CA ALA A 635 -31.16 3.26 -0.94
C ALA A 635 -32.54 3.84 -1.35
N HIS A 636 -32.93 4.92 -0.70
CA HIS A 636 -34.06 5.76 -1.08
C HIS A 636 -33.59 6.85 -2.06
N VAL A 637 -32.36 7.33 -1.88
CA VAL A 637 -31.69 8.33 -2.72
C VAL A 637 -30.29 7.85 -3.08
N ILE A 638 -29.92 8.01 -4.34
CA ILE A 638 -28.57 7.74 -4.82
C ILE A 638 -28.01 9.00 -5.48
N LEU A 639 -26.81 9.41 -5.04
CA LEU A 639 -26.09 10.57 -5.56
C LEU A 639 -24.82 10.09 -6.32
N PRO A 640 -24.65 10.49 -7.60
CA PRO A 640 -23.47 10.12 -8.38
C PRO A 640 -22.25 10.94 -7.95
N ALA A 641 -21.27 10.28 -7.33
CA ALA A 641 -20.01 10.88 -6.91
C ALA A 641 -18.96 10.88 -8.03
N SER A 642 -17.94 11.74 -7.92
CA SER A 642 -16.83 11.84 -8.85
C SER A 642 -15.67 10.92 -8.45
N ALA A 643 -14.93 10.40 -9.45
CA ALA A 643 -13.73 9.64 -9.24
C ALA A 643 -12.54 10.54 -8.83
N PHE A 644 -11.47 9.97 -8.27
CA PHE A 644 -10.28 10.70 -7.81
C PHE A 644 -9.60 11.55 -8.89
N VAL A 645 -9.73 11.18 -10.17
CA VAL A 645 -9.20 11.93 -11.33
C VAL A 645 -10.09 13.09 -11.77
N GLU A 646 -11.24 13.28 -11.14
CA GLU A 646 -12.29 14.26 -11.49
C GLU A 646 -12.50 15.30 -10.38
N LYS A 647 -11.71 15.26 -9.31
CA LYS A 647 -11.84 16.17 -8.17
C LYS A 647 -10.48 16.62 -7.63
N SER A 648 -10.46 17.77 -6.96
CA SER A 648 -9.31 18.27 -6.22
C SER A 648 -9.52 18.12 -4.70
N GLY A 649 -8.46 18.35 -3.96
CA GLY A 649 -8.39 18.20 -2.50
C GLY A 649 -7.06 17.61 -2.08
N THR A 650 -6.96 17.14 -0.83
CA THR A 650 -5.73 16.55 -0.32
C THR A 650 -5.97 15.18 0.33
N TYR A 651 -4.97 14.30 0.24
CA TYR A 651 -4.87 13.07 1.03
C TYR A 651 -3.72 13.18 2.04
N THR A 652 -3.88 12.57 3.20
CA THR A 652 -2.79 12.35 4.15
C THR A 652 -2.46 10.86 4.20
N ASN A 653 -1.27 10.50 3.74
CA ASN A 653 -0.85 9.10 3.66
C ASN A 653 -0.42 8.53 5.03
N LEU A 654 -0.09 7.24 5.08
CA LEU A 654 0.26 6.54 6.33
C LEU A 654 1.54 7.06 7.01
N GLU A 655 2.40 7.81 6.30
CA GLU A 655 3.59 8.47 6.86
C GLU A 655 3.35 9.96 7.18
N ARG A 656 2.09 10.40 7.29
CA ARG A 656 1.70 11.78 7.63
C ARG A 656 2.00 12.82 6.54
N ARG A 657 2.20 12.38 5.29
CA ARG A 657 2.45 13.27 4.16
C ARG A 657 1.14 13.72 3.54
N VAL A 658 0.95 15.03 3.47
CA VAL A 658 -0.18 15.64 2.77
C VAL A 658 0.14 15.74 1.29
N GLN A 659 -0.77 15.28 0.43
CA GLN A 659 -0.56 15.18 -1.01
C GLN A 659 -1.79 15.70 -1.75
N LYS A 660 -1.58 16.67 -2.66
CA LYS A 660 -2.67 17.27 -3.45
C LYS A 660 -3.13 16.32 -4.56
N LEU A 661 -4.44 16.18 -4.70
CA LEU A 661 -5.09 15.57 -5.85
C LEU A 661 -5.19 16.61 -6.98
N ASN A 662 -4.71 16.23 -8.15
CA ASN A 662 -4.80 17.05 -9.34
C ASN A 662 -5.79 16.38 -10.30
N PRO A 663 -6.91 17.04 -10.64
CA PRO A 663 -7.89 16.48 -11.55
C PRO A 663 -7.33 16.39 -12.97
N LEU A 664 -7.65 15.30 -13.64
CA LEU A 664 -7.30 15.04 -15.03
C LEU A 664 -8.30 15.70 -15.98
N ARG A 665 -9.57 15.67 -15.57
CA ARG A 665 -10.74 16.13 -16.33
C ARG A 665 -11.84 16.60 -15.38
N PRO A 666 -12.85 17.34 -15.88
CA PRO A 666 -14.07 17.60 -15.12
C PRO A 666 -14.86 16.30 -14.82
N PRO A 667 -15.77 16.29 -13.86
CA PRO A 667 -16.66 15.16 -13.59
C PRO A 667 -17.41 14.68 -14.83
N ARG A 668 -17.62 13.35 -14.93
CA ARG A 668 -18.38 12.75 -16.04
C ARG A 668 -19.89 12.81 -15.79
N ASP A 669 -20.65 12.91 -16.87
CA ASP A 669 -22.11 12.92 -16.82
C ASP A 669 -22.60 14.02 -15.85
N GLN A 670 -23.52 13.69 -14.95
CA GLN A 670 -23.99 14.60 -13.90
C GLN A 670 -23.34 14.31 -12.54
N SER A 671 -22.23 13.53 -12.48
CA SER A 671 -21.55 13.32 -11.21
C SER A 671 -20.95 14.61 -10.64
N ARG A 672 -20.87 14.72 -9.32
CA ARG A 672 -20.26 15.87 -8.63
C ARG A 672 -19.18 15.41 -7.67
N PRO A 673 -18.13 16.22 -7.44
CA PRO A 673 -17.21 16.02 -6.33
C PRO A 673 -17.96 15.95 -5.00
N ASP A 674 -17.54 15.07 -4.11
CA ASP A 674 -18.13 14.94 -2.77
C ASP A 674 -18.11 16.28 -2.02
N PHE A 675 -17.08 17.08 -2.24
CA PHE A 675 -16.96 18.46 -1.74
C PHE A 675 -18.19 19.32 -2.10
N GLU A 676 -18.60 19.31 -3.37
CA GLU A 676 -19.74 20.11 -3.86
C GLU A 676 -21.07 19.60 -3.29
N ILE A 677 -21.20 18.27 -3.16
CA ILE A 677 -22.41 17.65 -2.60
C ILE A 677 -22.58 18.06 -1.14
N PHE A 678 -21.53 17.93 -0.31
CA PHE A 678 -21.60 18.32 1.09
C PHE A 678 -21.78 19.82 1.27
N SER A 679 -21.11 20.65 0.47
CA SER A 679 -21.27 22.11 0.50
C SER A 679 -22.71 22.54 0.15
N SER A 680 -23.34 21.85 -0.81
CA SER A 680 -24.73 22.12 -1.18
C SER A 680 -25.71 21.74 -0.07
N LEU A 681 -25.52 20.59 0.58
CA LEU A 681 -26.35 20.17 1.71
C LEU A 681 -26.16 21.11 2.92
N LEU A 682 -24.94 21.53 3.23
CA LEU A 682 -24.66 22.49 4.30
C LEU A 682 -25.37 23.82 4.05
N ARG A 683 -25.37 24.28 2.81
CA ARG A 683 -26.05 25.53 2.42
C ARG A 683 -27.57 25.43 2.57
N LEU A 684 -28.16 24.30 2.12
CA LEU A 684 -29.61 24.06 2.25
C LEU A 684 -30.06 23.90 3.70
N LEU A 685 -29.18 23.38 4.59
CA LEU A 685 -29.41 23.29 6.01
C LEU A 685 -28.98 24.54 6.78
N GLU A 686 -28.81 25.68 6.10
CA GLU A 686 -28.49 26.99 6.67
C GLU A 686 -27.20 27.00 7.54
N CYS A 687 -26.27 26.07 7.29
CA CYS A 687 -24.99 26.01 7.97
C CYS A 687 -23.88 26.62 7.11
N PRO A 688 -23.27 27.74 7.50
CA PRO A 688 -22.32 28.45 6.65
C PRO A 688 -21.03 27.64 6.41
N VAL A 689 -20.55 27.64 5.19
CA VAL A 689 -19.25 27.11 4.78
C VAL A 689 -18.28 28.28 4.61
N SER A 690 -17.12 28.19 5.24
CA SER A 690 -16.13 29.30 5.23
C SER A 690 -15.40 29.52 3.92
N GLY A 691 -15.52 28.59 2.96
CA GLY A 691 -14.87 28.65 1.65
C GLY A 691 -15.61 27.84 0.59
N GLU A 692 -15.52 28.29 -0.67
CA GLU A 692 -16.15 27.62 -1.82
C GLU A 692 -15.21 26.70 -2.59
N THR A 693 -13.95 26.58 -2.15
CA THR A 693 -12.94 25.76 -2.81
C THR A 693 -12.25 24.82 -1.82
N PRO A 694 -11.76 23.65 -2.26
CA PRO A 694 -10.98 22.74 -1.42
C PRO A 694 -9.78 23.43 -0.77
N GLU A 695 -9.09 24.34 -1.48
CA GLU A 695 -7.95 25.07 -0.94
C GLU A 695 -8.33 25.95 0.26
N ALA A 696 -9.46 26.66 0.19
CA ALA A 696 -9.95 27.49 1.29
C ALA A 696 -10.32 26.66 2.53
N ILE A 697 -10.93 25.47 2.32
CA ILE A 697 -11.22 24.55 3.42
C ILE A 697 -9.94 23.94 3.97
N PHE A 698 -8.94 23.63 3.15
CA PHE A 698 -7.65 23.14 3.63
C PHE A 698 -6.93 24.18 4.51
N GLU A 699 -7.00 25.46 4.15
CA GLU A 699 -6.49 26.54 5.00
C GLU A 699 -7.22 26.61 6.35
N GLU A 700 -8.53 26.35 6.38
CA GLU A 700 -9.29 26.25 7.63
C GLU A 700 -8.84 25.06 8.46
N ILE A 701 -8.66 23.89 7.85
CA ILE A 701 -8.09 22.70 8.49
C ILE A 701 -6.72 23.03 9.12
N CYS A 702 -5.83 23.70 8.38
CA CYS A 702 -4.51 24.11 8.88
C CYS A 702 -4.58 25.08 10.08
N ARG A 703 -5.63 25.91 10.16
CA ARG A 703 -5.85 26.80 11.30
C ARG A 703 -6.40 26.06 12.52
N GLN A 704 -7.29 25.10 12.33
CA GLN A 704 -7.99 24.41 13.41
C GLN A 704 -7.21 23.21 13.98
N ILE A 705 -6.49 22.47 13.13
CA ILE A 705 -5.75 21.27 13.52
C ILE A 705 -4.27 21.61 13.76
N PRO A 706 -3.78 21.56 15.02
CA PRO A 706 -2.45 22.08 15.36
C PRO A 706 -1.29 21.48 14.57
N HIS A 707 -1.33 20.17 14.28
CA HIS A 707 -0.23 19.49 13.56
C HIS A 707 -0.26 19.72 12.03
N TYR A 708 -1.34 20.29 11.49
CA TYR A 708 -1.40 20.73 10.09
C TYR A 708 -0.89 22.18 9.89
N ARG A 709 -0.56 22.93 10.95
CA ARG A 709 -0.07 24.30 10.81
C ARG A 709 1.18 24.36 9.96
N GLY A 710 1.17 25.18 8.89
CA GLY A 710 2.29 25.37 7.98
C GLY A 710 2.61 24.19 7.07
N VAL A 711 1.71 23.20 6.98
CA VAL A 711 1.87 22.07 6.07
C VAL A 711 1.46 22.46 4.66
N ALA A 712 2.32 22.19 3.67
CA ALA A 712 2.07 22.37 2.26
C ALA A 712 2.04 21.00 1.55
N ASP A 713 1.70 21.00 0.26
CA ASP A 713 1.72 19.80 -0.57
C ASP A 713 3.09 19.09 -0.54
N GLY A 714 3.05 17.79 -0.39
CA GLY A 714 4.23 16.94 -0.27
C GLY A 714 4.93 16.94 1.09
N MET A 715 4.52 17.79 2.04
CA MET A 715 5.11 17.86 3.38
C MET A 715 4.51 16.83 4.34
N GLN A 716 5.33 16.36 5.28
CA GLN A 716 4.89 15.54 6.42
C GLN A 716 4.61 16.43 7.63
N TRP A 717 3.46 16.21 8.29
CA TRP A 717 3.22 16.89 9.57
C TRP A 717 3.88 16.12 10.74
N PRO A 718 4.27 16.79 11.83
CA PRO A 718 4.47 18.22 11.96
C PRO A 718 5.82 18.64 11.35
N ASN A 719 5.90 19.88 10.85
CA ASN A 719 7.14 20.55 10.45
C ASN A 719 8.01 19.80 9.43
N ASN A 720 7.41 19.03 8.54
CA ASN A 720 8.07 18.18 7.56
C ASN A 720 9.07 17.16 8.17
N ALA A 721 8.76 16.68 9.39
CA ALA A 721 9.61 15.74 10.10
C ALA A 721 9.48 14.31 9.53
N SER A 722 10.59 13.69 9.12
CA SER A 722 10.63 12.31 8.66
C SER A 722 10.34 11.31 9.79
N TYR A 723 10.64 11.65 11.03
CA TYR A 723 10.28 10.88 12.22
C TYR A 723 9.84 11.80 13.36
N LEU A 724 8.94 11.28 14.20
CA LEU A 724 8.41 11.97 15.38
C LEU A 724 9.31 11.75 16.60
N TYR A 725 9.11 12.59 17.60
CA TYR A 725 9.68 12.47 18.96
C TYR A 725 11.20 12.70 19.06
N ALA A 726 11.83 13.34 18.08
CA ALA A 726 13.24 13.73 18.15
C ALA A 726 13.54 14.56 19.40
N ASP A 727 12.67 15.55 19.68
CA ASP A 727 12.78 16.48 20.80
C ASP A 727 12.04 16.00 22.06
N GLY A 728 11.41 14.80 22.02
CA GLY A 728 10.63 14.23 23.12
C GLY A 728 9.16 14.00 22.77
N PHE A 729 8.40 13.48 23.73
CA PHE A 729 6.98 13.18 23.55
C PHE A 729 6.09 14.38 23.88
N PRO A 730 4.95 14.60 23.18
CA PRO A 730 4.08 15.75 23.38
C PRO A 730 3.58 15.93 24.81
N ASN A 731 3.41 14.83 25.54
CA ASN A 731 2.95 14.83 26.94
C ASN A 731 4.11 14.71 27.95
N GLY A 732 5.32 15.06 27.58
CA GLY A 732 6.55 14.97 28.35
C GLY A 732 7.14 13.55 28.38
N LYS A 733 6.40 12.55 28.87
CA LYS A 733 6.84 11.14 28.90
C LYS A 733 5.83 10.22 28.21
N ALA A 734 6.33 9.24 27.46
CA ALA A 734 5.51 8.18 26.90
C ALA A 734 5.01 7.22 27.99
N LYS A 735 3.86 6.59 27.74
CA LYS A 735 3.21 5.70 28.71
C LYS A 735 3.41 4.24 28.35
N LEU A 736 4.00 3.48 29.24
CA LEU A 736 3.98 2.03 29.22
C LEU A 736 2.64 1.54 29.81
N ILE A 737 1.82 0.87 29.00
CA ILE A 737 0.47 0.45 29.38
C ILE A 737 0.41 -1.08 29.34
N PRO A 738 0.25 -1.77 30.49
CA PRO A 738 0.15 -3.22 30.50
C PRO A 738 -1.08 -3.71 29.74
N VAL A 739 -0.91 -4.63 28.80
CA VAL A 739 -2.01 -5.37 28.14
C VAL A 739 -2.03 -6.82 28.57
N GLY A 740 -3.23 -7.32 28.85
CA GLY A 740 -3.45 -8.68 29.29
C GLY A 740 -3.47 -9.71 28.15
N LYS A 741 -3.64 -11.00 28.51
CA LYS A 741 -4.01 -12.04 27.57
C LYS A 741 -5.36 -11.70 26.96
N THR A 742 -5.47 -11.76 25.65
CA THR A 742 -6.76 -11.78 24.98
C THR A 742 -6.94 -13.18 24.41
N LEU A 743 -7.84 -13.95 24.98
CA LEU A 743 -8.25 -15.23 24.42
C LEU A 743 -9.24 -14.94 23.28
N GLY A 744 -9.06 -15.58 22.14
CA GLY A 744 -10.04 -15.54 21.05
C GLY A 744 -11.41 -16.07 21.53
N SER A 745 -12.47 -15.71 20.84
CA SER A 745 -13.81 -16.27 21.10
C SER A 745 -13.77 -17.80 21.05
N PRO A 746 -14.48 -18.50 21.92
CA PRO A 746 -14.53 -19.97 21.91
C PRO A 746 -15.04 -20.44 20.52
N ILE A 747 -14.39 -21.48 20.02
CA ILE A 747 -14.78 -22.14 18.76
C ILE A 747 -16.09 -22.90 19.04
N PRO A 748 -17.19 -22.65 18.29
CA PRO A 748 -18.43 -23.36 18.47
C PRO A 748 -18.26 -24.86 18.24
N GLU A 749 -19.00 -25.68 19.01
CA GLU A 749 -18.99 -27.13 18.85
C GLU A 749 -19.48 -27.53 17.45
N GLY A 750 -18.80 -28.47 16.80
CA GLY A 750 -19.08 -28.91 15.43
C GLY A 750 -18.50 -28.03 14.30
N TYR A 751 -17.78 -26.94 14.65
CA TYR A 751 -17.11 -26.03 13.67
C TYR A 751 -15.62 -25.87 14.02
N PRO A 752 -14.82 -26.95 13.87
CA PRO A 752 -13.47 -27.04 14.44
C PRO A 752 -12.41 -26.16 13.78
N PHE A 753 -12.72 -25.60 12.60
CA PHE A 753 -11.77 -24.80 11.86
C PHE A 753 -12.03 -23.29 12.02
N LEU A 754 -10.95 -22.54 12.14
CA LEU A 754 -10.96 -21.10 12.08
C LEU A 754 -10.67 -20.65 10.65
N LEU A 755 -11.67 -20.10 9.98
CA LEU A 755 -11.54 -19.52 8.65
C LEU A 755 -11.00 -18.09 8.78
N ILE A 756 -9.89 -17.80 8.11
CA ILE A 756 -9.35 -16.46 7.95
C ILE A 756 -9.37 -16.07 6.47
N GLN A 757 -9.52 -14.78 6.21
CA GLN A 757 -9.49 -14.27 4.86
C GLN A 757 -8.08 -13.82 4.47
N ARG A 758 -7.55 -14.33 3.36
CA ARG A 758 -6.23 -13.92 2.83
C ARG A 758 -6.34 -12.60 2.09
N PRO A 759 -5.47 -11.61 2.39
CA PRO A 759 -5.39 -10.43 1.55
C PRO A 759 -4.90 -10.79 0.14
N SER A 760 -5.39 -10.06 -0.85
CA SER A 760 -4.96 -10.24 -2.24
C SER A 760 -4.17 -9.03 -2.72
N LEU A 761 -3.09 -9.29 -3.45
CA LEU A 761 -2.34 -8.25 -4.13
C LEU A 761 -3.21 -7.56 -5.21
N PHE A 762 -4.05 -8.33 -5.89
CA PHE A 762 -4.85 -7.88 -7.03
C PHE A 762 -6.20 -7.30 -6.61
N GLN A 763 -6.73 -7.71 -5.46
CA GLN A 763 -8.04 -7.29 -4.96
C GLN A 763 -7.92 -6.63 -3.58
N SER A 764 -8.48 -5.43 -3.41
CA SER A 764 -8.42 -4.66 -2.15
C SER A 764 -9.74 -3.95 -1.79
N GLY A 765 -10.85 -4.42 -2.33
CA GLY A 765 -12.18 -3.87 -2.09
C GLY A 765 -12.97 -3.67 -3.38
N PHE A 766 -14.10 -2.96 -3.28
CA PHE A 766 -15.06 -2.82 -4.37
C PHE A 766 -14.46 -2.16 -5.62
N LEU A 767 -13.65 -1.10 -5.48
CA LEU A 767 -13.05 -0.44 -6.65
C LEU A 767 -12.15 -1.36 -7.47
N SER A 768 -11.38 -2.23 -6.82
CA SER A 768 -10.52 -3.18 -7.54
C SER A 768 -11.34 -4.25 -8.28
N SER A 769 -12.54 -4.61 -7.79
CA SER A 769 -13.42 -5.56 -8.48
C SER A 769 -14.04 -4.97 -9.76
N LYS A 770 -14.01 -3.64 -9.92
CA LYS A 770 -14.45 -2.91 -11.11
C LYS A 770 -13.31 -2.63 -12.10
N SER A 771 -12.13 -3.20 -11.88
CA SER A 771 -10.99 -3.09 -12.78
C SER A 771 -10.82 -4.39 -13.57
N ASP A 772 -11.05 -4.33 -14.88
CA ASP A 772 -10.85 -5.47 -15.78
C ASP A 772 -9.37 -5.88 -15.83
N ALA A 773 -8.47 -4.92 -15.74
CA ALA A 773 -7.04 -5.16 -15.67
C ALA A 773 -6.69 -6.03 -14.45
N LEU A 774 -7.16 -5.67 -13.26
CA LEU A 774 -6.90 -6.45 -12.05
C LEU A 774 -7.61 -7.80 -12.06
N ASN A 775 -8.83 -7.86 -12.57
CA ASN A 775 -9.60 -9.11 -12.69
C ASN A 775 -8.90 -10.12 -13.62
N SER A 776 -8.24 -9.66 -14.69
CA SER A 776 -7.55 -10.53 -15.67
C SER A 776 -6.35 -11.29 -15.08
N VAL A 777 -5.76 -10.78 -13.99
CA VAL A 777 -4.59 -11.38 -13.30
C VAL A 777 -4.93 -11.93 -11.91
N SER A 778 -6.16 -11.75 -11.45
CA SER A 778 -6.61 -12.26 -10.16
C SER A 778 -6.82 -13.79 -10.22
N GLU A 779 -6.37 -14.47 -9.17
CA GLU A 779 -6.66 -15.89 -9.02
C GLU A 779 -8.16 -16.13 -8.78
N LYS A 780 -8.67 -17.25 -9.28
CA LYS A 780 -10.03 -17.69 -8.94
C LYS A 780 -10.11 -17.99 -7.43
N PRO A 781 -11.26 -17.77 -6.79
CA PRO A 781 -11.43 -18.05 -5.37
C PRO A 781 -11.10 -19.52 -5.02
N TYR A 782 -10.31 -19.70 -3.96
CA TYR A 782 -9.95 -21.01 -3.40
C TYR A 782 -9.79 -20.92 -1.87
N VAL A 783 -9.69 -22.06 -1.23
CA VAL A 783 -9.32 -22.17 0.18
C VAL A 783 -8.01 -22.94 0.34
N GLU A 784 -7.17 -22.50 1.25
CA GLU A 784 -5.99 -23.24 1.69
C GLU A 784 -6.30 -24.00 2.98
N ILE A 785 -5.87 -25.24 3.05
CA ILE A 785 -5.98 -26.10 4.25
C ILE A 785 -4.62 -26.71 4.59
N ASN A 786 -4.36 -26.90 5.89
CA ASN A 786 -3.16 -27.55 6.34
C ASN A 786 -3.09 -29.01 5.85
N LEU A 787 -1.87 -29.49 5.51
CA LEU A 787 -1.64 -30.86 5.01
C LEU A 787 -2.14 -31.96 5.96
N GLU A 788 -2.00 -31.78 7.27
CA GLU A 788 -2.45 -32.78 8.27
C GLU A 788 -3.96 -32.81 8.37
N ASP A 789 -4.59 -31.64 8.39
CA ASP A 789 -6.06 -31.49 8.41
C ASP A 789 -6.68 -32.09 7.13
N ALA A 790 -6.08 -31.83 5.98
CA ALA A 790 -6.53 -32.39 4.70
C ALA A 790 -6.45 -33.92 4.68
N ARG A 791 -5.36 -34.50 5.22
CA ARG A 791 -5.22 -35.98 5.35
C ARG A 791 -6.29 -36.55 6.27
N ALA A 792 -6.54 -35.91 7.43
CA ALA A 792 -7.58 -36.33 8.37
C ALA A 792 -8.98 -36.32 7.74
N LEU A 793 -9.27 -35.33 6.89
CA LEU A 793 -10.53 -35.19 6.17
C LEU A 793 -10.58 -35.94 4.83
N LYS A 794 -9.47 -36.57 4.41
CA LYS A 794 -9.29 -37.26 3.11
C LYS A 794 -9.56 -36.35 1.92
N ILE A 795 -9.10 -35.09 2.01
CA ILE A 795 -9.23 -34.07 0.95
C ILE A 795 -7.92 -34.06 0.14
N GLU A 796 -8.07 -33.95 -1.19
CA GLU A 796 -6.96 -33.89 -2.14
C GLU A 796 -6.77 -32.50 -2.73
N GLU A 797 -5.59 -32.22 -3.31
CA GLU A 797 -5.27 -30.96 -4.00
C GLU A 797 -6.27 -30.73 -5.15
N GLU A 798 -6.71 -29.47 -5.33
CA GLU A 798 -7.68 -29.03 -6.36
C GLU A 798 -9.10 -29.63 -6.20
N GLU A 799 -9.38 -30.43 -5.18
CA GLU A 799 -10.73 -30.94 -4.90
C GLU A 799 -11.69 -29.78 -4.53
N VAL A 800 -12.96 -29.91 -4.87
CA VAL A 800 -14.00 -28.95 -4.46
C VAL A 800 -14.65 -29.43 -3.16
N ILE A 801 -14.57 -28.60 -2.12
CA ILE A 801 -15.16 -28.86 -0.81
C ILE A 801 -16.27 -27.87 -0.50
N GLN A 802 -17.10 -28.22 0.48
CA GLN A 802 -18.08 -27.31 1.08
C GLN A 802 -17.54 -26.78 2.41
N VAL A 803 -17.49 -25.47 2.52
CA VAL A 803 -17.16 -24.76 3.77
C VAL A 803 -18.43 -24.11 4.30
N SER A 804 -18.82 -24.38 5.54
CA SER A 804 -20.08 -23.92 6.14
C SER A 804 -19.85 -23.24 7.48
N THR A 805 -20.55 -22.13 7.74
CA THR A 805 -20.55 -21.42 9.03
C THR A 805 -21.63 -21.94 9.97
N HIS A 806 -21.50 -21.67 11.27
CA HIS A 806 -22.52 -21.94 12.28
C HIS A 806 -23.87 -21.25 11.94
N GLY A 807 -23.86 -20.09 11.27
CA GLY A 807 -25.06 -19.39 10.81
C GLY A 807 -25.73 -19.98 9.56
N GLY A 808 -25.33 -21.20 9.12
CA GLY A 808 -25.94 -21.90 7.98
C GLY A 808 -25.51 -21.45 6.59
N ARG A 809 -24.62 -20.48 6.48
CA ARG A 809 -24.05 -20.08 5.17
C ARG A 809 -23.01 -21.10 4.72
N SER A 810 -22.97 -21.40 3.42
CA SER A 810 -21.99 -22.30 2.85
C SER A 810 -21.51 -21.87 1.47
N LEU A 811 -20.26 -22.21 1.15
CA LEU A 811 -19.64 -22.01 -0.16
C LEU A 811 -18.94 -23.29 -0.60
N ARG A 812 -18.96 -23.51 -1.94
CA ARG A 812 -18.14 -24.54 -2.58
C ARG A 812 -16.90 -23.89 -3.16
N MET A 813 -15.74 -24.38 -2.76
CA MET A 813 -14.45 -23.78 -3.15
C MET A 813 -13.43 -24.87 -3.45
N LYS A 814 -12.53 -24.60 -4.40
CA LYS A 814 -11.36 -25.44 -4.65
C LYS A 814 -10.38 -25.36 -3.50
N VAL A 815 -9.69 -26.45 -3.23
CA VAL A 815 -8.68 -26.58 -2.18
C VAL A 815 -7.29 -26.45 -2.74
N LYS A 816 -6.44 -25.72 -2.03
CA LYS A 816 -4.97 -25.81 -2.12
C LYS A 816 -4.43 -26.34 -0.82
N LEU A 817 -3.52 -27.30 -0.88
CA LEU A 817 -2.86 -27.86 0.29
C LEU A 817 -1.67 -27.00 0.68
N SER A 818 -1.51 -26.69 1.97
CA SER A 818 -0.48 -25.79 2.46
C SER A 818 0.27 -26.37 3.66
N SER A 819 1.61 -26.40 3.59
CA SER A 819 2.47 -26.65 4.76
C SER A 819 2.73 -25.39 5.60
N LYS A 820 2.22 -24.23 5.18
CA LYS A 820 2.48 -22.92 5.79
C LYS A 820 1.39 -22.47 6.75
N LEU A 821 0.25 -23.16 6.76
CA LEU A 821 -0.85 -22.92 7.69
C LEU A 821 -0.68 -23.80 8.94
N ALA A 822 -1.06 -23.29 10.10
CA ALA A 822 -1.20 -24.10 11.29
C ALA A 822 -2.45 -25.00 11.18
N SER A 823 -2.41 -26.19 11.84
CA SER A 823 -3.58 -27.07 11.91
C SER A 823 -4.75 -26.38 12.59
N GLY A 824 -5.97 -26.65 12.11
CA GLY A 824 -7.21 -26.03 12.57
C GLY A 824 -7.49 -24.66 11.95
N ILE A 825 -6.64 -24.18 11.02
CA ILE A 825 -6.85 -22.95 10.28
C ILE A 825 -7.13 -23.23 8.81
N ILE A 826 -8.12 -22.54 8.28
CA ILE A 826 -8.43 -22.49 6.84
C ILE A 826 -8.28 -21.05 6.37
N MET A 827 -7.66 -20.85 5.23
CA MET A 827 -7.47 -19.54 4.66
C MET A 827 -8.20 -19.43 3.31
N ALA A 828 -9.15 -18.49 3.19
CA ALA A 828 -9.87 -18.23 1.96
C ALA A 828 -9.34 -16.97 1.26
N THR A 829 -9.38 -16.95 -0.07
CA THR A 829 -9.07 -15.76 -0.86
C THR A 829 -10.12 -14.65 -0.66
N TYR A 830 -9.67 -13.39 -0.72
CA TYR A 830 -10.55 -12.22 -0.64
C TYR A 830 -11.34 -12.02 -1.95
N PRO A 831 -12.62 -11.60 -1.94
CA PRO A 831 -13.51 -11.52 -0.77
C PRO A 831 -14.11 -12.89 -0.41
N CYS A 832 -14.26 -13.16 0.88
CA CYS A 832 -14.90 -14.38 1.36
C CYS A 832 -16.14 -14.06 2.23
N PRO A 833 -17.35 -14.36 1.80
CA PRO A 833 -18.57 -14.02 2.54
C PRO A 833 -18.87 -14.91 3.76
N LEU A 834 -17.99 -15.87 4.07
CA LEU A 834 -18.15 -16.77 5.24
C LEU A 834 -17.45 -16.26 6.51
N VAL A 835 -16.65 -15.18 6.42
CA VAL A 835 -16.00 -14.58 7.57
C VAL A 835 -16.85 -13.47 8.18
N ASP A 836 -16.64 -13.10 9.43
CA ASP A 836 -17.30 -11.96 10.08
C ASP A 836 -16.62 -10.61 9.68
N GLY A 837 -17.14 -9.50 10.18
CA GLY A 837 -16.58 -8.17 9.94
C GLY A 837 -15.12 -7.97 10.40
N ARG A 838 -14.54 -8.94 11.09
CA ARG A 838 -13.12 -9.01 11.48
C ARG A 838 -12.29 -9.88 10.53
N GLY A 839 -12.90 -10.43 9.47
CA GLY A 839 -12.23 -11.31 8.51
C GLY A 839 -12.01 -12.74 9.02
N ILE A 840 -12.76 -13.19 10.04
CA ILE A 840 -12.64 -14.47 10.70
C ILE A 840 -13.98 -15.14 10.82
N GLY A 841 -14.02 -16.49 10.77
CA GLY A 841 -15.24 -17.27 10.99
C GLY A 841 -14.91 -18.67 11.50
N SER A 842 -15.77 -19.21 12.37
CA SER A 842 -15.70 -20.63 12.71
C SER A 842 -16.47 -21.43 11.67
N VAL A 843 -15.83 -22.46 11.09
CA VAL A 843 -16.38 -23.21 9.96
C VAL A 843 -16.22 -24.71 10.12
N LYS A 844 -17.11 -25.43 9.45
CA LYS A 844 -17.04 -26.85 9.17
C LYS A 844 -16.65 -27.06 7.71
N VAL A 845 -15.84 -28.06 7.47
CA VAL A 845 -15.40 -28.47 6.14
C VAL A 845 -15.93 -29.86 5.83
N GLU A 846 -16.54 -30.01 4.68
CA GLU A 846 -17.11 -31.27 4.22
C GLU A 846 -16.66 -31.56 2.79
N ARG A 847 -16.20 -32.78 2.59
CA ARG A 847 -15.94 -33.31 1.24
C ARG A 847 -17.26 -33.50 0.51
N LEU A 848 -17.35 -32.99 -0.71
CA LEU A 848 -18.50 -33.27 -1.55
C LEU A 848 -18.38 -34.70 -2.05
N LYS A 849 -19.39 -35.55 -1.78
CA LYS A 849 -19.43 -36.87 -2.40
C LYS A 849 -19.51 -36.69 -3.93
N ALA A 850 -18.63 -37.36 -4.67
CA ALA A 850 -18.78 -37.48 -6.10
C ALA A 850 -20.13 -38.15 -6.38
N ASN A 851 -21.04 -37.42 -7.05
CA ASN A 851 -22.28 -38.01 -7.57
C ASN A 851 -21.95 -38.85 -8.78
#